data_8ad23572933350c06276ac8af58c3f6e
#
_entry.id   8ad23572933350c06276ac8af58c3f6e
#
_cell.length_a   1.000
_cell.length_b   1.000
_cell.length_c   1.000
_cell.angle_alpha   90.00
_cell.angle_beta   90.00
_cell.angle_gamma   90.00
#
_symmetry.space_group_name_H-M   'P 1'
#
loop_
_entity.id
_entity.type
_entity.pdbx_description
1 polymer ?
#
loop_
_entity_poly.entity_id
_entity_poly.type
_entity_poly.pdbx_seq_one_letter_code
_entity_poly.pdbx_strand_id
1 'polypeptide(L)'
;MKTRTSIIILILLLITTTISFSSAQAVKRMDGKLVKVFNPSTDADPFQFAVTNIEAPFPGGDSYRDGLLDWKKRLDKIYPRNKEALPAPNRASEPAPQPVQKIIPQQGFSTKGPIPGGTPSDNTLAVSNDGYLITSWNTEIYAHDLNADTAMFLPGSFRPAITFSSFSPLPTNSPFDPKLLYNPTENKFVLVFLSGRTPSDSKIIVAFSSTSNPTDPWNVYELDGAPVNTTTWTDYPAIAMNDNELFLTINLVIINQPWQTGFDRTLIWQMDLEAGFNGDATLPTNLFSDVKYDNRYLRYLCPVQNGEGPTGDKMHFISNRNYPQLSDSIVLTNDSVFLVTLTGDMNSNPTVDVKHITSPIPCITPPRAKQPNGHIFETNDGRVLGGIIMDETIQFVASTRDVNSGYPIIMHGFIDDANSNSPTMRANLIDHPYLELGYPNIASVGTDGSHNQDVVIGFNHTADTVFSGYSVIYYNGNSENYSDILQVKRGEGFVNMHGGTSTERWGDYFGIQRKYDEPGKLFTCGYWGQANNSNAMSVDELITQNYIFPSVAELNKSSVSANVYPNPTIKNNPIVYIDFKIEKSQNVKVYLTDINGKVQKHLLNTFVKKGENRIQISTESLSNGSYFLIIEPSEGEKLVKTIVKA
;
A
#
# COMPACT_ATOMS: atom_id res chain seq x y z
N MET A 1 6.48 -41.14 -77.64
CA MET A 1 5.76 -41.35 -76.35
C MET A 1 6.69 -40.99 -75.19
N LYS A 2 6.48 -39.85 -74.54
CA LYS A 2 7.26 -39.43 -73.38
C LYS A 2 6.30 -39.47 -72.19
N THR A 3 6.50 -40.38 -71.27
CA THR A 3 5.81 -40.53 -70.02
C THR A 3 6.30 -39.45 -69.05
N ARG A 4 5.40 -38.59 -68.57
CA ARG A 4 5.65 -37.63 -67.48
C ARG A 4 5.33 -38.34 -66.18
N THR A 5 6.34 -38.49 -65.34
CA THR A 5 6.19 -38.94 -63.95
C THR A 5 5.95 -37.69 -63.05
N SER A 6 4.76 -37.58 -62.47
CA SER A 6 4.45 -36.53 -61.50
C SER A 6 4.92 -37.00 -60.12
N ILE A 7 5.85 -36.25 -59.51
CA ILE A 7 6.28 -36.44 -58.12
C ILE A 7 5.35 -35.63 -57.28
N ILE A 8 4.54 -36.26 -56.43
CA ILE A 8 3.74 -35.66 -55.38
C ILE A 8 4.65 -35.52 -54.14
N ILE A 9 5.05 -34.30 -53.83
CA ILE A 9 5.75 -33.99 -52.56
C ILE A 9 4.69 -33.84 -51.47
N LEU A 10 4.64 -34.81 -50.56
CA LEU A 10 3.83 -34.78 -49.36
C LEU A 10 4.58 -33.95 -48.29
N ILE A 11 4.19 -32.70 -48.08
CA ILE A 11 4.71 -31.88 -46.98
C ILE A 11 3.99 -32.32 -45.70
N LEU A 12 4.67 -33.09 -44.85
CA LEU A 12 4.23 -33.37 -43.48
C LEU A 12 4.50 -32.14 -42.65
N LEU A 13 3.46 -31.36 -42.29
CA LEU A 13 3.53 -30.30 -41.30
C LEU A 13 3.60 -30.99 -39.92
N LEU A 14 4.80 -31.09 -39.34
CA LEU A 14 4.97 -31.43 -37.93
C LEU A 14 4.51 -30.21 -37.10
N ILE A 15 3.30 -30.27 -36.59
CA ILE A 15 2.86 -29.39 -35.52
C ILE A 15 3.53 -29.93 -34.24
N THR A 16 4.66 -29.37 -33.88
CA THR A 16 5.22 -29.56 -32.53
C THR A 16 4.37 -28.75 -31.56
N THR A 17 3.34 -29.36 -31.01
CA THR A 17 2.74 -28.86 -29.76
C THR A 17 3.80 -29.03 -28.68
N THR A 18 4.42 -27.94 -28.29
CA THR A 18 5.20 -27.89 -27.05
C THR A 18 4.21 -28.05 -25.90
N ILE A 19 4.03 -29.29 -25.45
CA ILE A 19 3.39 -29.57 -24.17
C ILE A 19 4.38 -29.10 -23.12
N SER A 20 4.15 -27.91 -22.58
CA SER A 20 4.82 -27.45 -21.36
C SER A 20 4.35 -28.39 -20.25
N PHE A 21 5.17 -29.37 -19.88
CA PHE A 21 4.96 -30.08 -18.63
C PHE A 21 5.22 -29.08 -17.50
N SER A 22 4.18 -28.50 -16.95
CA SER A 22 4.23 -27.94 -15.60
C SER A 22 4.57 -29.12 -14.68
N SER A 23 5.80 -29.23 -14.23
CA SER A 23 6.12 -30.13 -13.13
C SER A 23 5.30 -29.66 -11.94
N ALA A 24 4.40 -30.51 -11.45
CA ALA A 24 3.69 -30.24 -10.22
C ALA A 24 4.72 -29.86 -9.15
N GLN A 25 4.67 -28.63 -8.67
CA GLN A 25 5.59 -28.16 -7.65
C GLN A 25 5.40 -29.02 -6.40
N ALA A 26 6.49 -29.54 -5.84
CA ALA A 26 6.42 -30.32 -4.61
C ALA A 26 5.97 -29.40 -3.46
N VAL A 27 4.73 -29.58 -3.03
CA VAL A 27 4.20 -28.93 -1.83
C VAL A 27 4.73 -29.67 -0.61
N LYS A 28 5.36 -28.95 0.31
CA LYS A 28 5.83 -29.51 1.58
C LYS A 28 4.94 -29.03 2.72
N ARG A 29 4.31 -29.95 3.46
CA ARG A 29 3.61 -29.60 4.68
C ARG A 29 4.61 -29.23 5.76
N MET A 30 4.45 -28.05 6.38
CA MET A 30 5.32 -27.56 7.46
C MET A 30 4.49 -26.72 8.42
N ASP A 31 3.92 -27.37 9.45
CA ASP A 31 3.02 -26.69 10.36
C ASP A 31 3.76 -25.75 11.32
N GLY A 32 3.22 -24.56 11.54
CA GLY A 32 3.65 -23.65 12.57
C GLY A 32 3.23 -24.13 13.96
N LYS A 33 3.97 -23.72 14.99
CA LYS A 33 3.68 -24.09 16.38
C LYS A 33 3.17 -22.87 17.15
N LEU A 34 2.05 -23.00 17.85
CA LEU A 34 1.60 -22.01 18.82
C LEU A 34 2.63 -21.94 19.97
N VAL A 35 3.29 -20.81 20.13
CA VAL A 35 4.34 -20.61 21.14
C VAL A 35 3.88 -19.75 22.30
N LYS A 36 2.87 -18.89 22.08
CA LYS A 36 2.35 -17.99 23.10
C LYS A 36 0.94 -17.51 22.73
N VAL A 37 0.09 -17.30 23.74
CA VAL A 37 -1.03 -16.37 23.66
C VAL A 37 -0.56 -15.10 24.37
N PHE A 38 -0.26 -14.07 23.59
CA PHE A 38 0.26 -12.79 24.08
C PHE A 38 -0.87 -11.84 24.41
N ASN A 39 -0.91 -11.33 25.62
CA ASN A 39 -1.86 -10.32 26.04
C ASN A 39 -1.15 -8.96 26.21
N PRO A 40 -1.36 -7.99 25.30
CA PRO A 40 -0.70 -6.69 25.37
C PRO A 40 -0.91 -5.95 26.69
N SER A 41 -2.07 -6.12 27.31
CA SER A 41 -2.41 -5.42 28.56
C SER A 41 -1.67 -5.95 29.80
N THR A 42 -1.23 -7.22 29.79
CA THR A 42 -0.57 -7.86 30.95
C THR A 42 0.87 -8.29 30.70
N ASP A 43 1.21 -8.62 29.46
CA ASP A 43 2.49 -9.24 29.11
C ASP A 43 3.49 -8.22 28.53
N ALA A 44 3.04 -7.03 28.13
CA ALA A 44 3.93 -5.99 27.64
C ALA A 44 4.73 -5.39 28.81
N ASP A 45 6.04 -5.38 28.67
CA ASP A 45 6.93 -4.72 29.64
C ASP A 45 7.04 -3.21 29.29
N PRO A 46 6.51 -2.31 30.12
CA PRO A 46 6.57 -0.87 29.88
C PRO A 46 7.99 -0.29 29.95
N PHE A 47 8.96 -1.06 30.45
CA PHE A 47 10.36 -0.69 30.53
C PHE A 47 11.23 -1.35 29.45
N GLN A 48 10.65 -2.22 28.64
CA GLN A 48 11.36 -2.84 27.50
C GLN A 48 11.30 -1.86 26.31
N PHE A 49 12.39 -1.14 26.12
CA PHE A 49 12.57 -0.31 24.93
C PHE A 49 13.26 -1.13 23.84
N ALA A 50 12.72 -1.06 22.63
CA ALA A 50 13.48 -1.56 21.49
C ALA A 50 14.76 -0.73 21.37
N VAL A 51 15.86 -1.42 21.16
CA VAL A 51 17.08 -0.75 20.72
C VAL A 51 16.77 -0.12 19.37
N THR A 52 16.98 1.19 19.23
CA THR A 52 16.89 1.86 17.94
C THR A 52 17.81 1.14 16.99
N ASN A 53 17.24 0.35 16.08
CA ASN A 53 18.05 -0.44 15.15
C ASN A 53 18.61 0.52 14.10
N ILE A 54 19.93 0.69 14.09
CA ILE A 54 20.63 1.44 13.04
C ILE A 54 21.39 0.39 12.23
N GLU A 55 20.72 -0.12 11.20
CA GLU A 55 21.36 -1.07 10.29
C GLU A 55 22.24 -0.32 9.30
N ALA A 56 23.36 -0.94 8.96
CA ALA A 56 24.24 -0.43 7.91
C ALA A 56 23.46 -0.09 6.64
N PRO A 57 23.87 0.92 5.84
CA PRO A 57 23.17 1.33 4.62
C PRO A 57 22.90 0.19 3.64
N PHE A 58 23.59 -0.91 3.80
CA PHE A 58 23.50 -2.10 2.95
C PHE A 58 23.46 -3.35 3.84
N PRO A 59 22.30 -3.99 3.99
CA PRO A 59 22.19 -5.25 4.71
C PRO A 59 23.06 -6.32 4.02
N GLY A 60 23.75 -7.16 4.81
CA GLY A 60 24.65 -8.18 4.28
C GLY A 60 26.13 -7.75 4.15
N GLY A 61 26.49 -6.55 4.66
CA GLY A 61 27.87 -6.07 4.75
C GLY A 61 28.39 -5.42 3.47
N ASP A 62 29.69 -5.15 3.44
CA ASP A 62 30.36 -4.39 2.36
C ASP A 62 30.23 -5.04 0.98
N SER A 63 30.16 -6.37 0.90
CA SER A 63 30.03 -7.10 -0.36
C SER A 63 28.67 -6.90 -1.05
N TYR A 64 27.58 -6.75 -0.27
CA TYR A 64 26.26 -6.37 -0.80
C TYR A 64 26.29 -4.96 -1.39
N ARG A 65 26.90 -4.04 -0.64
CA ARG A 65 27.09 -2.64 -1.04
C ARG A 65 27.78 -2.52 -2.38
N ASP A 66 28.91 -3.18 -2.56
CA ASP A 66 29.76 -3.00 -3.73
C ASP A 66 29.06 -3.46 -5.02
N GLY A 67 28.33 -4.57 -4.98
CA GLY A 67 27.61 -5.04 -6.16
C GLY A 67 26.47 -4.11 -6.62
N LEU A 68 25.59 -3.69 -5.71
CA LEU A 68 24.49 -2.78 -6.05
C LEU A 68 25.00 -1.39 -6.44
N LEU A 69 26.02 -0.88 -5.73
CA LEU A 69 26.62 0.41 -6.04
C LEU A 69 27.30 0.44 -7.42
N ASP A 70 28.06 -0.60 -7.76
CA ASP A 70 28.71 -0.67 -9.07
C ASP A 70 27.70 -0.79 -10.20
N TRP A 71 26.62 -1.52 -9.98
CA TRP A 71 25.49 -1.56 -10.88
C TRP A 71 24.87 -0.17 -11.10
N LYS A 72 24.53 0.54 -10.03
CA LYS A 72 23.98 1.90 -10.10
C LYS A 72 24.95 2.87 -10.77
N LYS A 73 26.24 2.82 -10.47
CA LYS A 73 27.26 3.64 -11.14
C LYS A 73 27.36 3.39 -12.66
N ARG A 74 27.18 2.14 -13.10
CA ARG A 74 27.14 1.81 -14.54
C ARG A 74 25.90 2.41 -15.19
N LEU A 75 24.73 2.28 -14.55
CA LEU A 75 23.48 2.88 -15.02
C LEU A 75 23.54 4.42 -15.02
N ASP A 76 24.20 5.05 -14.06
CA ASP A 76 24.38 6.51 -14.00
C ASP A 76 25.20 7.04 -15.18
N LYS A 77 26.11 6.23 -15.75
CA LYS A 77 26.87 6.60 -16.96
C LYS A 77 26.03 6.49 -18.23
N ILE A 78 25.08 5.54 -18.27
CA ILE A 78 24.22 5.29 -19.44
C ILE A 78 23.04 6.27 -19.43
N TYR A 79 22.45 6.50 -18.27
CA TYR A 79 21.31 7.37 -18.04
C TYR A 79 21.70 8.46 -17.03
N PRO A 80 22.51 9.45 -17.45
CA PRO A 80 22.95 10.52 -16.55
C PRO A 80 21.78 11.45 -16.18
N ARG A 81 21.87 12.05 -15.00
CA ARG A 81 20.85 13.01 -14.56
C ARG A 81 20.81 14.23 -15.49
N ASN A 82 19.63 14.51 -16.00
CA ASN A 82 19.33 15.65 -16.86
C ASN A 82 18.10 16.41 -16.33
N LYS A 83 18.31 17.54 -15.69
CA LYS A 83 17.21 18.36 -15.13
C LYS A 83 16.30 18.96 -16.21
N GLU A 84 16.82 19.21 -17.41
CA GLU A 84 16.03 19.77 -18.53
C GLU A 84 15.01 18.77 -19.10
N ALA A 85 15.24 17.47 -18.87
CA ALA A 85 14.30 16.41 -19.27
C ALA A 85 13.22 16.13 -18.22
N LEU A 86 13.27 16.75 -17.02
CA LEU A 86 12.18 16.68 -16.06
C LEU A 86 10.97 17.45 -16.59
N PRO A 87 9.73 17.01 -16.24
CA PRO A 87 8.53 17.74 -16.65
C PRO A 87 8.62 19.18 -16.16
N ALA A 88 8.29 20.14 -17.04
CA ALA A 88 8.32 21.54 -16.66
C ALA A 88 7.28 21.83 -15.57
N PRO A 89 7.65 22.58 -14.51
CA PRO A 89 6.68 23.05 -13.55
C PRO A 89 5.71 24.00 -14.29
N ASN A 90 4.44 23.71 -14.26
CA ASN A 90 3.42 24.49 -14.97
C ASN A 90 3.70 24.64 -16.48
N ARG A 91 3.57 23.58 -17.25
CA ARG A 91 3.13 23.80 -18.62
C ARG A 91 1.73 24.41 -18.48
N ALA A 92 1.63 25.71 -18.76
CA ALA A 92 0.36 26.30 -19.08
C ALA A 92 -0.23 25.40 -20.16
N SER A 93 -1.18 24.58 -19.78
CA SER A 93 -1.85 23.64 -20.65
C SER A 93 -2.36 24.39 -21.86
N GLU A 94 -2.19 23.81 -23.05
CA GLU A 94 -3.14 24.03 -24.13
C GLU A 94 -4.56 24.01 -23.54
N PRO A 95 -5.52 24.82 -24.06
CA PRO A 95 -6.85 24.93 -23.49
C PRO A 95 -7.41 23.53 -23.28
N ALA A 96 -7.47 23.13 -22.02
CA ALA A 96 -7.87 21.80 -21.62
C ALA A 96 -9.28 21.52 -22.16
N PRO A 97 -9.53 20.30 -22.70
CA PRO A 97 -10.87 19.81 -22.77
C PRO A 97 -11.43 19.88 -21.35
N GLN A 98 -12.64 20.44 -21.18
CA GLN A 98 -13.40 20.69 -19.95
C GLN A 98 -12.82 20.05 -18.70
N PRO A 99 -12.57 20.76 -17.60
CA PRO A 99 -11.86 20.24 -16.47
C PRO A 99 -12.58 19.00 -15.92
N VAL A 100 -12.04 17.83 -16.20
CA VAL A 100 -12.29 16.66 -15.36
C VAL A 100 -11.81 17.10 -13.99
N GLN A 101 -12.71 17.17 -13.02
CA GLN A 101 -12.40 17.63 -11.67
C GLN A 101 -11.31 16.70 -11.11
N LYS A 102 -10.06 17.18 -11.05
CA LYS A 102 -8.94 16.40 -10.52
C LYS A 102 -9.22 16.14 -9.05
N ILE A 103 -9.38 14.87 -8.70
CA ILE A 103 -9.52 14.46 -7.31
C ILE A 103 -8.12 14.52 -6.71
N ILE A 104 -7.95 15.39 -5.72
CA ILE A 104 -6.72 15.44 -4.91
C ILE A 104 -7.11 14.88 -3.55
N PRO A 105 -6.47 13.81 -3.06
CA PRO A 105 -6.68 13.33 -1.70
C PRO A 105 -6.50 14.47 -0.69
N GLN A 106 -7.35 14.50 0.33
CA GLN A 106 -7.23 15.46 1.43
C GLN A 106 -6.70 14.75 2.66
N GLN A 107 -5.79 15.39 3.37
CA GLN A 107 -5.30 14.91 4.66
C GLN A 107 -6.37 15.19 5.73
N GLY A 108 -6.76 14.14 6.47
CA GLY A 108 -7.65 14.22 7.62
C GLY A 108 -6.86 14.19 8.92
N PHE A 109 -6.93 13.06 9.64
CA PHE A 109 -6.19 12.84 10.87
C PHE A 109 -4.68 12.78 10.62
N SER A 110 -3.88 13.24 11.58
CA SER A 110 -2.44 13.04 11.63
C SER A 110 -2.00 12.74 13.06
N THR A 111 -1.08 11.80 13.24
CA THR A 111 -0.53 11.53 14.58
C THR A 111 0.16 12.75 15.15
N LYS A 112 -0.12 13.03 16.42
CA LYS A 112 0.49 14.16 17.14
C LYS A 112 1.94 13.85 17.50
N GLY A 113 2.85 14.36 16.70
CA GLY A 113 4.28 14.26 16.95
C GLY A 113 4.97 13.10 16.20
N PRO A 114 6.29 13.14 16.18
CA PRO A 114 7.09 12.15 15.49
C PRO A 114 7.10 10.85 16.27
N ILE A 115 6.91 9.74 15.57
CA ILE A 115 7.20 8.42 16.08
C ILE A 115 8.69 8.18 15.78
N PRO A 116 9.58 8.09 16.80
CA PRO A 116 11.02 7.92 16.55
C PRO A 116 11.26 6.65 15.75
N GLY A 117 11.98 6.75 14.65
CA GLY A 117 12.30 5.66 13.76
C GLY A 117 13.69 5.08 14.00
N GLY A 118 13.87 3.82 13.62
CA GLY A 118 15.16 3.23 13.33
C GLY A 118 15.55 3.48 11.87
N THR A 119 16.63 2.91 11.42
CA THR A 119 17.01 2.89 10.01
C THR A 119 17.40 1.48 9.59
N PRO A 120 16.67 0.86 8.65
CA PRO A 120 15.49 1.38 7.94
C PRO A 120 14.27 1.50 8.85
N SER A 121 13.27 2.26 8.40
CA SER A 121 12.02 2.42 9.14
C SER A 121 11.09 1.21 9.00
N ASP A 122 11.08 0.58 7.85
CA ASP A 122 10.30 -0.61 7.48
C ASP A 122 8.86 -0.58 8.02
N ASN A 123 8.21 0.54 7.71
CA ASN A 123 6.91 0.88 8.27
C ASN A 123 5.77 0.14 7.58
N THR A 124 4.81 -0.29 8.37
CA THR A 124 3.57 -0.92 7.94
C THR A 124 2.40 -0.45 8.82
N LEU A 125 1.19 -0.54 8.32
CA LEU A 125 -0.01 -0.23 9.09
C LEU A 125 -1.19 -1.13 8.71
N ALA A 126 -2.15 -1.20 9.64
CA ALA A 126 -3.47 -1.77 9.40
C ALA A 126 -4.53 -1.00 10.19
N VAL A 127 -5.72 -0.83 9.64
CA VAL A 127 -6.85 -0.15 10.27
C VAL A 127 -8.09 -1.02 10.23
N SER A 128 -8.77 -1.17 11.38
CA SER A 128 -10.01 -1.94 11.47
C SER A 128 -11.24 -1.09 11.14
N ASN A 129 -12.34 -1.78 10.82
CA ASN A 129 -13.65 -1.14 10.65
C ASN A 129 -14.12 -0.45 11.94
N ASP A 130 -13.74 -0.96 13.11
CA ASP A 130 -14.08 -0.36 14.41
C ASP A 130 -13.27 0.92 14.74
N GLY A 131 -12.32 1.30 13.87
CA GLY A 131 -11.52 2.50 14.06
C GLY A 131 -10.27 2.30 14.93
N TYR A 132 -9.77 1.07 15.04
CA TYR A 132 -8.47 0.81 15.66
C TYR A 132 -7.37 0.78 14.59
N LEU A 133 -6.37 1.62 14.77
CA LEU A 133 -5.21 1.72 13.90
C LEU A 133 -4.01 1.06 14.57
N ILE A 134 -3.36 0.15 13.87
CA ILE A 134 -2.06 -0.40 14.27
C ILE A 134 -1.02 0.07 13.27
N THR A 135 0.11 0.55 13.76
CA THR A 135 1.28 0.86 12.93
C THR A 135 2.53 0.26 13.57
N SER A 136 3.47 -0.08 12.72
CA SER A 136 4.74 -0.66 13.14
C SER A 136 5.88 -0.07 12.34
N TRP A 137 7.03 -0.02 12.97
CA TRP A 137 8.30 0.07 12.26
C TRP A 137 9.23 -1.03 12.79
N ASN A 138 10.28 -1.26 12.11
CA ASN A 138 11.20 -2.39 12.15
C ASN A 138 11.22 -3.25 13.44
N THR A 139 11.03 -2.70 14.64
CA THR A 139 11.21 -3.42 15.92
C THR A 139 10.08 -3.25 16.92
N GLU A 140 9.10 -2.40 16.65
CA GLU A 140 8.04 -2.04 17.58
C GLU A 140 6.68 -1.87 16.89
N ILE A 141 5.62 -1.99 17.69
CA ILE A 141 4.23 -1.84 17.27
C ILE A 141 3.52 -0.80 18.14
N TYR A 142 2.69 0.03 17.53
CA TYR A 142 1.83 1.04 18.13
C TYR A 142 0.38 0.76 17.79
N ALA A 143 -0.52 1.12 18.72
CA ALA A 143 -1.95 1.10 18.45
C ALA A 143 -2.60 2.40 18.90
N HIS A 144 -3.59 2.84 18.12
CA HIS A 144 -4.32 4.07 18.35
C HIS A 144 -5.82 3.84 18.15
N ASP A 145 -6.64 4.33 19.06
CA ASP A 145 -8.09 4.41 18.91
C ASP A 145 -8.44 5.73 18.20
N LEU A 146 -8.87 5.63 16.94
CA LEU A 146 -9.23 6.80 16.13
C LEU A 146 -10.50 7.50 16.63
N ASN A 147 -11.40 6.77 17.29
CA ASN A 147 -12.64 7.32 17.81
C ASN A 147 -12.42 8.14 19.08
N ALA A 148 -11.50 7.69 19.94
CA ALA A 148 -11.14 8.38 21.19
C ALA A 148 -9.91 9.31 21.04
N ASP A 149 -9.22 9.28 19.91
CA ASP A 149 -7.92 9.96 19.65
C ASP A 149 -6.89 9.65 20.75
N THR A 150 -6.73 8.36 21.08
CA THR A 150 -5.85 7.92 22.17
C THR A 150 -4.97 6.75 21.80
N ALA A 151 -3.72 6.77 22.31
CA ALA A 151 -2.83 5.62 22.24
C ALA A 151 -3.36 4.46 23.10
N MET A 152 -3.35 3.24 22.59
CA MET A 152 -3.94 2.06 23.24
C MET A 152 -2.91 1.21 23.98
N PHE A 153 -1.69 1.09 23.47
CA PHE A 153 -0.64 0.33 24.15
C PHE A 153 0.00 1.17 25.26
N LEU A 154 0.19 0.56 26.44
CA LEU A 154 0.86 1.16 27.58
C LEU A 154 0.38 2.61 27.86
N PRO A 155 -0.94 2.84 28.04
CA PRO A 155 -1.50 4.18 28.19
C PRO A 155 -0.85 4.91 29.37
N GLY A 156 -0.46 6.17 29.13
CA GLY A 156 0.23 6.99 30.13
C GLY A 156 1.75 6.77 30.21
N SER A 157 2.31 5.84 29.45
CA SER A 157 3.76 5.71 29.33
C SER A 157 4.34 6.82 28.45
N PHE A 158 5.62 7.13 28.66
CA PHE A 158 6.35 8.08 27.81
C PHE A 158 6.43 7.59 26.34
N ARG A 159 6.39 6.28 26.14
CA ARG A 159 6.44 5.63 24.82
C ARG A 159 5.38 4.54 24.75
N PRO A 160 4.22 4.82 24.15
CA PRO A 160 3.11 3.86 24.08
C PRO A 160 3.32 2.84 22.94
N ALA A 161 4.41 2.08 23.02
CA ALA A 161 4.81 1.08 22.04
C ALA A 161 5.14 -0.25 22.71
N ILE A 162 4.92 -1.34 21.99
CA ILE A 162 5.29 -2.69 22.41
C ILE A 162 6.40 -3.20 21.48
N THR A 163 7.47 -3.75 22.06
CA THR A 163 8.53 -4.38 21.27
C THR A 163 8.10 -5.76 20.78
N PHE A 164 8.54 -6.16 19.60
CA PHE A 164 8.25 -7.51 19.08
C PHE A 164 8.82 -8.63 19.94
N SER A 165 9.87 -8.38 20.71
CA SER A 165 10.40 -9.34 21.68
C SER A 165 9.40 -9.72 22.77
N SER A 166 8.35 -8.92 23.00
CA SER A 166 7.28 -9.23 23.95
C SER A 166 6.33 -10.30 23.40
N PHE A 167 6.15 -10.36 22.07
CA PHE A 167 5.25 -11.32 21.43
C PHE A 167 5.74 -12.76 21.51
N SER A 168 7.05 -12.98 21.39
CA SER A 168 7.60 -14.34 21.37
C SER A 168 8.94 -14.39 22.10
N PRO A 169 9.26 -15.51 22.77
CA PRO A 169 10.61 -15.77 23.29
C PRO A 169 11.59 -15.98 22.12
N LEU A 170 12.10 -14.87 21.58
CA LEU A 170 13.00 -14.89 20.43
C LEU A 170 14.39 -15.44 20.79
N PRO A 171 15.02 -16.22 19.92
CA PRO A 171 16.39 -16.71 20.13
C PRO A 171 17.43 -15.59 20.14
N THR A 172 17.13 -14.48 19.46
CA THR A 172 17.90 -13.24 19.48
C THR A 172 16.96 -12.07 19.74
N ASN A 173 17.43 -11.05 20.44
CA ASN A 173 16.63 -9.86 20.71
C ASN A 173 16.67 -8.85 19.54
N SER A 174 16.56 -9.35 18.32
CA SER A 174 16.66 -8.56 17.08
C SER A 174 15.56 -8.94 16.10
N PRO A 175 14.28 -8.63 16.41
CA PRO A 175 13.20 -8.74 15.46
C PRO A 175 13.32 -7.66 14.39
N PHE A 176 12.83 -7.94 13.16
CA PHE A 176 12.90 -7.04 12.04
C PHE A 176 11.81 -7.33 10.99
N ASP A 177 11.65 -6.43 10.03
CA ASP A 177 10.79 -6.56 8.86
C ASP A 177 9.32 -6.89 9.17
N PRO A 178 8.59 -6.06 9.91
CA PRO A 178 7.19 -6.32 10.22
C PRO A 178 6.28 -6.13 9.00
N LYS A 179 5.20 -6.90 8.97
CA LYS A 179 4.06 -6.75 8.07
C LYS A 179 2.76 -6.87 8.83
N LEU A 180 1.84 -5.95 8.58
CA LEU A 180 0.51 -5.89 9.16
C LEU A 180 -0.55 -5.99 8.08
N LEU A 181 -1.61 -6.76 8.35
CA LEU A 181 -2.85 -6.77 7.58
C LEU A 181 -4.04 -6.76 8.53
N TYR A 182 -5.15 -6.23 8.04
CA TYR A 182 -6.46 -6.37 8.65
C TYR A 182 -7.36 -7.21 7.76
N ASN A 183 -8.03 -8.20 8.35
CA ASN A 183 -9.04 -9.00 7.68
C ASN A 183 -10.42 -8.39 7.99
N PRO A 184 -11.10 -7.75 7.01
CA PRO A 184 -12.38 -7.10 7.24
C PRO A 184 -13.54 -8.10 7.46
N THR A 185 -13.42 -9.34 6.99
CA THR A 185 -14.43 -10.39 7.16
C THR A 185 -14.41 -10.92 8.59
N GLU A 186 -13.22 -11.23 9.10
CA GLU A 186 -13.02 -11.73 10.46
C GLU A 186 -12.99 -10.61 11.51
N ASN A 187 -12.84 -9.36 11.07
CA ASN A 187 -12.63 -8.19 11.91
C ASN A 187 -11.45 -8.36 12.86
N LYS A 188 -10.32 -8.83 12.33
CA LYS A 188 -9.09 -9.17 13.09
C LYS A 188 -7.83 -8.79 12.33
N PHE A 189 -6.73 -8.71 13.07
CA PHE A 189 -5.43 -8.36 12.53
C PHE A 189 -4.50 -9.57 12.40
N VAL A 190 -3.59 -9.48 11.44
CA VAL A 190 -2.45 -10.39 11.29
C VAL A 190 -1.16 -9.57 11.31
N LEU A 191 -0.18 -10.03 12.09
CA LEU A 191 1.17 -9.47 12.17
C LEU A 191 2.17 -10.57 11.82
N VAL A 192 3.10 -10.27 10.92
CA VAL A 192 4.27 -11.13 10.64
C VAL A 192 5.52 -10.32 10.87
N PHE A 193 6.53 -10.91 11.50
CA PHE A 193 7.88 -10.34 11.60
C PHE A 193 8.93 -11.44 11.67
N LEU A 194 10.17 -11.08 11.44
CA LEU A 194 11.31 -12.00 11.42
C LEU A 194 12.20 -11.83 12.65
N SER A 195 12.97 -12.86 12.96
CA SER A 195 14.00 -12.81 13.99
C SER A 195 15.16 -13.74 13.65
N GLY A 196 16.38 -13.34 13.98
CA GLY A 196 17.59 -14.10 13.71
C GLY A 196 18.07 -13.98 12.25
N ARG A 197 19.39 -14.00 12.08
CA ARG A 197 20.06 -13.81 10.77
C ARG A 197 21.07 -14.91 10.47
N THR A 198 20.93 -16.05 11.15
CA THR A 198 21.71 -17.25 10.88
C THR A 198 20.76 -18.43 10.68
N PRO A 199 21.20 -19.51 10.03
CA PRO A 199 20.33 -20.68 9.82
C PRO A 199 19.81 -21.31 11.11
N SER A 200 20.53 -21.15 12.22
CA SER A 200 20.18 -21.76 13.50
C SER A 200 19.22 -20.92 14.36
N ASP A 201 19.16 -19.61 14.12
CA ASP A 201 18.34 -18.69 14.92
C ASP A 201 17.23 -17.99 14.11
N SER A 202 17.21 -18.19 12.78
CA SER A 202 16.19 -17.59 11.91
C SER A 202 14.81 -18.16 12.20
N LYS A 203 13.84 -17.26 12.47
CA LYS A 203 12.46 -17.57 12.78
C LYS A 203 11.52 -16.63 12.02
N ILE A 204 10.38 -17.17 11.65
CA ILE A 204 9.24 -16.41 11.15
C ILE A 204 8.17 -16.43 12.24
N ILE A 205 7.77 -15.26 12.70
CA ILE A 205 6.73 -15.13 13.71
C ILE A 205 5.46 -14.63 13.03
N VAL A 206 4.35 -15.34 13.26
CA VAL A 206 3.02 -15.00 12.75
C VAL A 206 2.08 -14.87 13.94
N ALA A 207 1.44 -13.73 14.09
CA ALA A 207 0.53 -13.45 15.20
C ALA A 207 -0.85 -13.05 14.66
N PHE A 208 -1.89 -13.62 15.25
CA PHE A 208 -3.29 -13.38 14.90
C PHE A 208 -4.00 -12.77 16.10
N SER A 209 -4.64 -11.60 15.94
CA SER A 209 -5.42 -11.00 17.03
C SER A 209 -6.72 -11.79 17.27
N SER A 210 -7.19 -11.84 18.52
CA SER A 210 -8.45 -12.50 18.86
C SER A 210 -9.67 -11.66 18.46
N THR A 211 -9.54 -10.33 18.41
CA THR A 211 -10.56 -9.36 18.01
C THR A 211 -9.97 -8.23 17.20
N SER A 212 -10.79 -7.26 16.81
CA SER A 212 -10.33 -6.00 16.21
C SER A 212 -9.64 -5.05 17.20
N ASN A 213 -9.83 -5.25 18.52
CA ASN A 213 -9.15 -4.46 19.52
C ASN A 213 -7.70 -4.98 19.71
N PRO A 214 -6.67 -4.20 19.35
CA PRO A 214 -5.28 -4.66 19.40
C PRO A 214 -4.76 -4.91 20.82
N THR A 215 -5.47 -4.47 21.87
CA THR A 215 -5.10 -4.74 23.28
C THR A 215 -5.62 -6.08 23.79
N ASP A 216 -6.47 -6.77 23.03
CA ASP A 216 -6.92 -8.12 23.33
C ASP A 216 -5.84 -9.17 22.98
N PRO A 217 -5.95 -10.41 23.43
CA PRO A 217 -4.94 -11.44 23.20
C PRO A 217 -4.61 -11.70 21.73
N TRP A 218 -3.37 -12.07 21.47
CA TRP A 218 -2.85 -12.50 20.17
C TRP A 218 -2.34 -13.93 20.23
N ASN A 219 -2.74 -14.77 19.28
CA ASN A 219 -2.22 -16.12 19.08
C ASN A 219 -0.91 -16.05 18.29
N VAL A 220 0.21 -16.41 18.89
CA VAL A 220 1.55 -16.24 18.31
C VAL A 220 2.12 -17.59 17.90
N TYR A 221 2.45 -17.73 16.63
CA TYR A 221 3.03 -18.93 16.03
C TYR A 221 4.46 -18.68 15.57
N GLU A 222 5.26 -19.73 15.66
CA GLU A 222 6.63 -19.77 15.16
C GLU A 222 6.73 -20.78 14.01
N LEU A 223 7.37 -20.35 12.90
CA LEU A 223 7.79 -21.20 11.80
C LEU A 223 9.31 -21.19 11.66
N ASP A 224 9.83 -22.24 11.07
CA ASP A 224 11.27 -22.38 10.79
C ASP A 224 11.71 -21.36 9.72
N GLY A 225 12.71 -20.54 10.04
CA GLY A 225 13.30 -19.58 9.12
C GLY A 225 14.34 -20.18 8.15
N ALA A 226 14.72 -21.45 8.33
CA ALA A 226 15.64 -22.17 7.44
C ALA A 226 15.03 -23.49 6.91
N PRO A 227 13.79 -23.49 6.36
CA PRO A 227 13.00 -24.69 6.16
C PRO A 227 13.50 -25.61 5.03
N VAL A 228 14.42 -25.13 4.20
CA VAL A 228 14.90 -25.84 3.00
C VAL A 228 16.31 -26.40 3.20
N ASN A 229 17.20 -25.64 3.83
CA ASN A 229 18.59 -26.05 4.05
C ASN A 229 19.18 -25.34 5.27
N THR A 230 20.34 -25.81 5.73
CA THR A 230 21.03 -25.33 6.94
C THR A 230 22.05 -24.23 6.68
N THR A 231 22.04 -23.62 5.51
CA THR A 231 23.00 -22.57 5.10
C THR A 231 22.33 -21.23 4.84
N THR A 232 21.00 -21.16 4.96
CA THR A 232 20.21 -19.96 4.67
C THR A 232 19.43 -19.48 5.89
N TRP A 233 19.08 -18.21 5.87
CA TRP A 233 18.15 -17.55 6.78
C TRP A 233 17.12 -16.76 5.97
N THR A 234 16.02 -16.34 6.60
CA THR A 234 14.92 -15.64 5.90
C THR A 234 15.04 -14.13 6.01
N ASP A 235 14.66 -13.44 4.92
CA ASP A 235 14.69 -12.00 4.78
C ASP A 235 13.54 -11.50 3.90
N TYR A 236 13.09 -10.25 4.10
CA TYR A 236 12.16 -9.56 3.23
C TYR A 236 10.77 -10.25 3.11
N PRO A 237 9.95 -10.26 4.17
CA PRO A 237 8.60 -10.81 4.13
C PRO A 237 7.63 -9.89 3.38
N ALA A 238 6.66 -10.47 2.66
CA ALA A 238 5.49 -9.78 2.17
C ALA A 238 4.27 -10.68 2.32
N ILE A 239 3.11 -10.09 2.66
CA ILE A 239 1.90 -10.86 3.00
C ILE A 239 0.67 -10.37 2.25
N ALA A 240 -0.24 -11.30 1.95
CA ALA A 240 -1.61 -11.05 1.49
C ALA A 240 -2.53 -12.17 1.98
N MET A 241 -3.84 -11.98 1.85
CA MET A 241 -4.86 -12.95 2.25
C MET A 241 -5.88 -13.16 1.13
N ASN A 242 -6.41 -14.38 1.05
CA ASN A 242 -7.68 -14.67 0.41
C ASN A 242 -8.75 -15.01 1.46
N ASP A 243 -9.87 -15.62 1.09
CA ASP A 243 -10.95 -15.96 2.04
C ASP A 243 -10.49 -16.87 3.19
N ASN A 244 -9.60 -17.82 2.93
CA ASN A 244 -9.30 -18.93 3.82
C ASN A 244 -7.85 -18.94 4.30
N GLU A 245 -6.93 -18.30 3.56
CA GLU A 245 -5.49 -18.43 3.80
C GLU A 245 -4.74 -17.11 3.85
N LEU A 246 -3.73 -17.10 4.70
CA LEU A 246 -2.65 -16.12 4.71
C LEU A 246 -1.51 -16.62 3.82
N PHE A 247 -1.05 -15.76 2.93
CA PHE A 247 0.13 -16.01 2.12
C PHE A 247 1.28 -15.13 2.58
N LEU A 248 2.44 -15.75 2.74
CA LEU A 248 3.70 -15.07 3.03
C LEU A 248 4.73 -15.44 1.97
N THR A 249 5.33 -14.45 1.36
CA THR A 249 6.53 -14.64 0.55
C THR A 249 7.75 -14.16 1.32
N ILE A 250 8.86 -14.86 1.14
CA ILE A 250 10.10 -14.58 1.86
C ILE A 250 11.30 -15.09 1.06
N ASN A 251 12.42 -14.39 1.12
CA ASN A 251 13.65 -14.83 0.47
C ASN A 251 14.52 -15.66 1.43
N LEU A 252 15.13 -16.71 0.91
CA LEU A 252 16.24 -17.38 1.57
C LEU A 252 17.56 -16.76 1.13
N VAL A 253 18.37 -16.37 2.10
CA VAL A 253 19.67 -15.72 1.89
C VAL A 253 20.76 -16.60 2.49
N ILE A 254 21.79 -16.90 1.70
CA ILE A 254 22.94 -17.69 2.13
C ILE A 254 23.79 -16.83 3.08
N ILE A 255 24.09 -17.36 4.24
CA ILE A 255 24.89 -16.65 5.24
C ILE A 255 26.26 -16.26 4.71
N ASN A 256 26.71 -15.04 5.01
CA ASN A 256 28.01 -14.49 4.62
C ASN A 256 28.27 -14.43 3.10
N GLN A 257 27.22 -14.41 2.28
CA GLN A 257 27.34 -14.20 0.85
C GLN A 257 26.86 -12.80 0.45
N PRO A 258 27.45 -12.19 -0.58
CA PRO A 258 26.90 -10.96 -1.17
C PRO A 258 25.51 -11.23 -1.77
N TRP A 259 24.65 -10.21 -1.81
CA TRP A 259 23.26 -10.37 -2.26
C TRP A 259 23.12 -10.96 -3.68
N GLN A 260 24.10 -10.69 -4.55
CA GLN A 260 24.11 -11.20 -5.94
C GLN A 260 24.20 -12.73 -5.99
N THR A 261 24.97 -13.31 -5.08
CA THR A 261 25.18 -14.76 -4.97
C THR A 261 24.53 -15.35 -3.72
N GLY A 262 24.18 -14.51 -2.74
CA GLY A 262 23.56 -14.92 -1.48
C GLY A 262 22.07 -15.21 -1.59
N PHE A 263 21.38 -14.73 -2.61
CA PHE A 263 20.00 -15.13 -2.83
C PHE A 263 19.95 -16.61 -3.25
N ASP A 264 19.30 -17.44 -2.43
CA ASP A 264 19.07 -18.84 -2.76
C ASP A 264 17.75 -18.99 -3.54
N ARG A 265 16.62 -18.63 -2.95
CA ARG A 265 15.29 -18.70 -3.55
C ARG A 265 14.27 -17.84 -2.81
N THR A 266 13.11 -17.59 -3.42
CA THR A 266 11.93 -17.11 -2.73
C THR A 266 11.03 -18.29 -2.36
N LEU A 267 10.46 -18.25 -1.17
CA LEU A 267 9.46 -19.19 -0.67
C LEU A 267 8.07 -18.56 -0.73
N ILE A 268 7.04 -19.39 -0.91
CA ILE A 268 5.65 -19.04 -0.66
C ILE A 268 5.14 -19.96 0.45
N TRP A 269 4.63 -19.37 1.52
CA TRP A 269 3.90 -20.05 2.57
C TRP A 269 2.40 -19.78 2.40
N GLN A 270 1.57 -20.83 2.44
CA GLN A 270 0.12 -20.78 2.46
C GLN A 270 -0.32 -21.32 3.82
N MET A 271 -1.01 -20.52 4.63
CA MET A 271 -1.32 -20.78 6.03
C MET A 271 -2.82 -20.66 6.28
N ASP A 272 -3.36 -21.53 7.12
CA ASP A 272 -4.78 -21.57 7.50
C ASP A 272 -5.14 -20.38 8.41
N LEU A 273 -6.01 -19.47 7.93
CA LEU A 273 -6.47 -18.30 8.68
C LEU A 273 -7.35 -18.70 9.87
N GLU A 274 -8.25 -19.66 9.68
CA GLU A 274 -9.20 -20.09 10.72
C GLU A 274 -8.43 -20.67 11.92
N ALA A 275 -7.51 -21.60 11.69
CA ALA A 275 -6.66 -22.16 12.74
C ALA A 275 -5.85 -21.08 13.46
N GLY A 276 -5.30 -20.10 12.71
CA GLY A 276 -4.56 -18.98 13.28
C GLY A 276 -5.41 -18.11 14.21
N PHE A 277 -6.57 -17.69 13.74
CA PHE A 277 -7.50 -16.86 14.54
C PHE A 277 -8.14 -17.60 15.72
N ASN A 278 -8.34 -18.92 15.61
CA ASN A 278 -8.86 -19.75 16.70
C ASN A 278 -7.80 -20.05 17.79
N GLY A 279 -6.52 -19.89 17.49
CA GLY A 279 -5.45 -20.24 18.42
C GLY A 279 -5.24 -21.75 18.56
N ASP A 280 -5.37 -22.48 17.45
CA ASP A 280 -5.13 -23.92 17.43
C ASP A 280 -3.67 -24.23 17.80
N ALA A 281 -3.40 -25.39 18.39
CA ALA A 281 -2.07 -25.76 18.86
C ALA A 281 -1.01 -25.79 17.73
N THR A 282 -1.47 -25.98 16.50
CA THR A 282 -0.67 -25.95 15.28
C THR A 282 -1.31 -25.04 14.25
N LEU A 283 -0.50 -24.28 13.52
CA LEU A 283 -0.92 -23.52 12.35
C LEU A 283 -0.63 -24.36 11.10
N PRO A 284 -1.65 -24.94 10.45
CA PRO A 284 -1.43 -25.70 9.24
C PRO A 284 -0.80 -24.85 8.14
N THR A 285 0.30 -25.32 7.51
CA THR A 285 0.96 -24.57 6.45
C THR A 285 1.47 -25.46 5.30
N ASN A 286 1.37 -24.96 4.08
CA ASN A 286 2.04 -25.48 2.90
C ASN A 286 3.21 -24.58 2.52
N LEU A 287 4.34 -25.17 2.15
CA LEU A 287 5.52 -24.47 1.67
C LEU A 287 5.80 -24.81 0.21
N PHE A 288 5.90 -23.77 -0.63
CA PHE A 288 6.34 -23.86 -2.02
C PHE A 288 7.74 -23.25 -2.14
N SER A 289 8.72 -24.06 -2.52
CA SER A 289 10.13 -23.66 -2.50
C SER A 289 10.80 -23.71 -3.88
N ASP A 290 10.06 -23.99 -4.94
CA ASP A 290 10.62 -24.17 -6.29
C ASP A 290 9.93 -23.26 -7.33
N VAL A 291 9.78 -21.98 -7.01
CA VAL A 291 9.15 -20.99 -7.88
C VAL A 291 10.17 -20.46 -8.89
N LYS A 292 10.09 -20.92 -10.12
CA LYS A 292 11.06 -20.68 -11.18
C LYS A 292 10.43 -20.27 -12.49
N TYR A 293 11.19 -19.53 -13.27
CA TYR A 293 10.97 -19.35 -14.71
C TYR A 293 12.30 -19.64 -15.43
N ASP A 294 12.26 -20.46 -16.48
CA ASP A 294 13.44 -20.86 -17.28
C ASP A 294 14.61 -21.34 -16.38
N ASN A 295 14.31 -22.25 -15.44
CA ASN A 295 15.26 -22.83 -14.46
C ASN A 295 15.92 -21.82 -13.50
N ARG A 296 15.42 -20.58 -13.41
CA ARG A 296 15.90 -19.57 -12.47
C ARG A 296 14.85 -19.25 -11.44
N TYR A 297 15.25 -19.19 -10.18
CA TYR A 297 14.36 -18.74 -9.10
C TYR A 297 13.94 -17.30 -9.31
N LEU A 298 12.63 -17.03 -9.19
CA LEU A 298 12.11 -15.67 -9.12
C LEU A 298 12.48 -15.04 -7.78
N ARG A 299 12.77 -13.74 -7.80
CA ARG A 299 13.17 -12.98 -6.62
C ARG A 299 12.07 -12.02 -6.20
N TYR A 300 11.93 -11.80 -4.89
CA TYR A 300 11.08 -10.74 -4.34
C TYR A 300 9.64 -10.80 -4.88
N LEU A 301 9.00 -11.95 -4.69
CA LEU A 301 7.60 -12.10 -5.04
C LEU A 301 6.76 -11.17 -4.17
N CYS A 302 6.07 -10.20 -4.78
CA CYS A 302 5.13 -9.33 -4.12
C CYS A 302 3.73 -9.94 -4.21
N PRO A 303 3.12 -10.37 -3.10
CA PRO A 303 1.76 -10.88 -3.12
C PRO A 303 0.77 -9.76 -3.43
N VAL A 304 -0.25 -10.07 -4.21
CA VAL A 304 -1.26 -9.15 -4.70
C VAL A 304 -2.48 -9.24 -3.80
N GLN A 305 -2.82 -8.14 -3.14
CA GLN A 305 -4.01 -8.08 -2.29
C GLN A 305 -5.27 -7.87 -3.14
N ASN A 306 -6.41 -8.40 -2.72
CA ASN A 306 -7.67 -8.02 -3.34
C ASN A 306 -8.11 -6.63 -2.83
N GLY A 307 -8.46 -5.74 -3.75
CA GLY A 307 -8.82 -4.36 -3.42
C GLY A 307 -10.12 -4.21 -2.64
N GLU A 308 -11.02 -5.19 -2.72
CA GLU A 308 -12.28 -5.20 -1.96
C GLU A 308 -12.20 -5.98 -0.63
N GLY A 309 -11.06 -6.54 -0.31
CA GLY A 309 -10.82 -7.40 0.83
C GLY A 309 -10.50 -8.84 0.41
N PRO A 310 -10.09 -9.70 1.34
CA PRO A 310 -9.79 -11.09 1.04
C PRO A 310 -10.96 -11.78 0.34
N THR A 311 -10.70 -12.50 -0.75
CA THR A 311 -11.72 -13.24 -1.51
C THR A 311 -11.12 -14.29 -2.43
N GLY A 312 -11.87 -15.36 -2.72
CA GLY A 312 -11.57 -16.42 -3.67
C GLY A 312 -10.54 -17.44 -3.18
N ASP A 313 -10.14 -18.33 -4.09
CA ASP A 313 -9.23 -19.46 -3.86
C ASP A 313 -7.88 -19.30 -4.58
N LYS A 314 -7.61 -18.12 -5.13
CA LYS A 314 -6.38 -17.82 -5.86
C LYS A 314 -5.59 -16.73 -5.16
N MET A 315 -4.27 -16.84 -5.26
CA MET A 315 -3.35 -15.80 -4.88
C MET A 315 -2.37 -15.51 -6.01
N HIS A 316 -2.26 -14.25 -6.37
CA HIS A 316 -1.30 -13.77 -7.36
C HIS A 316 -0.07 -13.18 -6.67
N PHE A 317 1.08 -13.35 -7.31
CA PHE A 317 2.34 -12.73 -6.89
C PHE A 317 3.03 -12.15 -8.13
N ILE A 318 3.70 -11.02 -7.97
CA ILE A 318 4.41 -10.35 -9.06
C ILE A 318 5.90 -10.27 -8.71
N SER A 319 6.73 -10.56 -9.69
CA SER A 319 8.16 -10.26 -9.66
C SER A 319 8.59 -9.61 -10.96
N ASN A 320 9.46 -8.61 -10.87
CA ASN A 320 10.16 -8.03 -12.01
C ASN A 320 11.67 -8.34 -11.91
N ARG A 321 12.05 -9.36 -11.14
CA ARG A 321 13.44 -9.69 -10.86
C ARG A 321 13.73 -11.17 -11.10
N ASN A 322 14.40 -11.43 -12.18
CA ASN A 322 15.00 -12.70 -12.53
C ASN A 322 16.43 -12.45 -13.04
N TYR A 323 17.27 -11.90 -12.16
CA TYR A 323 18.63 -11.57 -12.55
C TYR A 323 19.40 -12.82 -12.99
N PRO A 324 20.02 -12.82 -14.18
CA PRO A 324 21.18 -13.68 -14.40
C PRO A 324 22.25 -13.31 -13.35
N GLN A 325 23.04 -14.26 -12.92
CA GLN A 325 24.26 -13.93 -12.19
C GLN A 325 25.01 -12.85 -12.98
N LEU A 326 25.50 -11.84 -12.28
CA LEU A 326 26.24 -10.72 -12.88
C LEU A 326 27.41 -11.27 -13.70
N SER A 327 27.18 -11.59 -14.96
CA SER A 327 28.22 -11.75 -15.95
C SER A 327 28.47 -10.39 -16.61
N ASP A 328 29.64 -10.21 -17.22
CA ASP A 328 30.04 -8.93 -17.85
C ASP A 328 29.11 -8.44 -18.97
N SER A 329 28.17 -9.25 -19.41
CA SER A 329 27.11 -8.94 -20.39
C SER A 329 25.77 -8.70 -19.72
N ILE A 330 25.69 -7.65 -18.91
CA ILE A 330 24.46 -7.29 -18.18
C ILE A 330 23.42 -6.76 -19.16
N VAL A 331 22.25 -7.38 -19.18
CA VAL A 331 21.05 -6.78 -19.76
C VAL A 331 20.64 -5.63 -18.85
N LEU A 332 20.97 -4.40 -19.24
CA LEU A 332 20.76 -3.17 -18.47
C LEU A 332 19.28 -2.77 -18.39
N THR A 333 18.46 -3.32 -19.26
CA THR A 333 17.02 -3.11 -19.31
C THR A 333 16.31 -4.44 -19.10
N ASN A 334 15.52 -4.52 -18.03
CA ASN A 334 14.67 -5.67 -17.78
C ASN A 334 13.23 -5.30 -18.15
N ASP A 335 12.72 -5.90 -19.23
CA ASP A 335 11.34 -5.77 -19.68
C ASP A 335 10.44 -6.92 -19.21
N SER A 336 10.97 -7.80 -18.35
CA SER A 336 10.28 -9.00 -17.91
C SER A 336 9.56 -8.78 -16.58
N VAL A 337 8.28 -9.11 -16.57
CA VAL A 337 7.44 -9.22 -15.39
C VAL A 337 6.89 -10.64 -15.32
N PHE A 338 6.89 -11.21 -14.13
CA PHE A 338 6.43 -12.58 -13.89
C PHE A 338 5.19 -12.53 -13.02
N LEU A 339 4.10 -13.09 -13.53
CA LEU A 339 2.88 -13.33 -12.78
C LEU A 339 2.90 -14.78 -12.30
N VAL A 340 2.96 -14.96 -10.99
CA VAL A 340 2.86 -16.26 -10.33
C VAL A 340 1.46 -16.38 -9.76
N THR A 341 0.77 -17.47 -10.04
CA THR A 341 -0.57 -17.74 -9.53
C THR A 341 -0.58 -19.04 -8.77
N LEU A 342 -0.92 -18.99 -7.48
CA LEU A 342 -1.24 -20.15 -6.67
C LEU A 342 -2.75 -20.33 -6.71
N THR A 343 -3.21 -21.53 -7.07
CA THR A 343 -4.64 -21.86 -7.17
C THR A 343 -4.94 -23.09 -6.31
N GLY A 344 -6.01 -23.00 -5.55
CA GLY A 344 -6.56 -24.05 -4.70
C GLY A 344 -6.23 -23.88 -3.22
N ASP A 345 -7.18 -24.32 -2.39
CA ASP A 345 -7.07 -24.33 -0.94
C ASP A 345 -5.98 -25.28 -0.46
N MET A 346 -5.49 -25.08 0.74
CA MET A 346 -4.42 -25.88 1.36
C MET A 346 -4.61 -27.40 1.27
N ASN A 347 -5.85 -27.87 1.33
CA ASN A 347 -6.19 -29.30 1.35
C ASN A 347 -6.60 -29.85 -0.02
N SER A 348 -6.60 -29.03 -1.09
CA SER A 348 -7.06 -29.36 -2.44
C SER A 348 -5.93 -29.67 -3.43
N ASN A 349 -4.70 -29.96 -3.00
CA ASN A 349 -3.50 -30.06 -3.83
C ASN A 349 -3.25 -28.77 -4.64
N PRO A 350 -2.97 -27.65 -3.98
CA PRO A 350 -2.76 -26.37 -4.65
C PRO A 350 -1.60 -26.41 -5.63
N THR A 351 -1.72 -25.64 -6.70
CA THR A 351 -0.75 -25.58 -7.81
C THR A 351 -0.23 -24.18 -8.00
N VAL A 352 1.02 -24.06 -8.44
CA VAL A 352 1.64 -22.78 -8.79
C VAL A 352 1.93 -22.74 -10.29
N ASP A 353 1.43 -21.72 -10.96
CA ASP A 353 1.69 -21.41 -12.36
C ASP A 353 2.54 -20.14 -12.47
N VAL A 354 3.44 -20.06 -13.45
CA VAL A 354 4.31 -18.90 -13.68
C VAL A 354 4.18 -18.45 -15.13
N LYS A 355 3.73 -17.22 -15.34
CA LYS A 355 3.63 -16.59 -16.65
C LYS A 355 4.65 -15.46 -16.77
N HIS A 356 5.36 -15.42 -17.89
CA HIS A 356 6.20 -14.31 -18.28
C HIS A 356 5.38 -13.31 -19.10
N ILE A 357 5.48 -12.04 -18.75
CA ILE A 357 4.80 -10.93 -19.43
C ILE A 357 5.86 -9.89 -19.79
N THR A 358 5.84 -9.43 -21.04
CA THR A 358 6.75 -8.35 -21.47
C THR A 358 6.18 -6.99 -21.07
N SER A 359 6.96 -6.23 -20.32
CA SER A 359 6.62 -4.86 -19.96
C SER A 359 6.86 -3.89 -21.12
N PRO A 360 5.91 -2.99 -21.43
CA PRO A 360 6.11 -1.97 -22.47
C PRO A 360 7.13 -0.89 -22.06
N ILE A 361 7.44 -0.79 -20.76
CA ILE A 361 8.41 0.13 -20.18
C ILE A 361 9.45 -0.69 -19.40
N PRO A 362 10.75 -0.48 -19.60
CA PRO A 362 11.76 -1.25 -18.90
C PRO A 362 11.78 -0.96 -17.40
N CYS A 363 11.91 -2.03 -16.60
CA CYS A 363 12.12 -1.95 -15.15
C CYS A 363 13.61 -1.75 -14.86
N ILE A 364 14.05 -0.53 -14.68
CA ILE A 364 15.47 -0.20 -14.48
C ILE A 364 15.73 0.07 -13.00
N THR A 365 16.86 -0.43 -12.48
CA THR A 365 17.27 -0.13 -11.10
C THR A 365 17.36 1.38 -10.87
N PRO A 366 16.65 1.92 -9.88
CA PRO A 366 16.62 3.37 -9.64
C PRO A 366 18.00 3.90 -9.21
N PRO A 367 18.35 5.15 -9.55
CA PRO A 367 19.53 5.79 -9.01
C PRO A 367 19.28 6.10 -7.53
N ARG A 368 20.36 6.29 -6.75
CA ARG A 368 20.23 6.77 -5.38
C ARG A 368 19.60 8.15 -5.34
N ALA A 369 18.72 8.41 -4.38
CA ALA A 369 18.03 9.69 -4.24
C ALA A 369 18.90 10.69 -3.46
N LYS A 370 18.83 11.97 -3.80
CA LYS A 370 19.59 13.04 -3.17
C LYS A 370 18.83 13.69 -2.03
N GLN A 371 19.56 14.08 -1.01
CA GLN A 371 19.08 14.98 0.03
C GLN A 371 19.81 16.35 -0.06
N PRO A 372 19.31 17.42 0.57
CA PRO A 372 20.07 18.64 0.80
C PRO A 372 21.43 18.36 1.47
N ASN A 373 22.42 19.24 1.22
CA ASN A 373 23.80 19.12 1.75
C ASN A 373 24.60 17.92 1.20
N GLY A 374 24.17 17.30 0.10
CA GLY A 374 24.91 16.23 -0.57
C GLY A 374 24.74 14.85 0.07
N HIS A 375 23.91 14.70 1.09
CA HIS A 375 23.49 13.39 1.58
C HIS A 375 22.64 12.66 0.55
N ILE A 376 22.63 11.34 0.60
CA ILE A 376 21.90 10.50 -0.35
C ILE A 376 21.16 9.38 0.37
N PHE A 377 20.04 8.95 -0.23
CA PHE A 377 19.31 7.76 0.19
C PHE A 377 19.56 6.60 -0.77
N GLU A 378 19.66 5.40 -0.20
CA GLU A 378 19.63 4.18 -0.97
C GLU A 378 18.18 3.88 -1.41
N THR A 379 17.98 3.60 -2.69
CA THR A 379 16.68 3.37 -3.33
C THR A 379 16.45 1.90 -3.68
N ASN A 380 17.30 1.01 -3.18
CA ASN A 380 17.27 -0.42 -3.43
C ASN A 380 17.35 -0.78 -4.95
N ASP A 381 16.83 -1.92 -5.35
CA ASP A 381 17.02 -2.51 -6.69
C ASP A 381 15.85 -2.31 -7.67
N GLY A 382 14.74 -1.70 -7.22
CA GLY A 382 13.55 -1.44 -8.04
C GLY A 382 12.61 -2.65 -8.20
N ARG A 383 12.55 -3.51 -7.17
CA ARG A 383 11.55 -4.60 -7.08
C ARG A 383 10.13 -4.07 -6.99
N VAL A 384 9.13 -4.93 -7.28
CA VAL A 384 7.73 -4.63 -7.01
C VAL A 384 7.50 -4.53 -5.50
N LEU A 385 6.84 -3.48 -5.04
CA LEU A 385 6.67 -3.16 -3.62
C LEU A 385 5.22 -3.21 -3.14
N GLY A 386 4.26 -3.15 -4.04
CA GLY A 386 2.84 -3.28 -3.75
C GLY A 386 2.06 -3.70 -4.98
N GLY A 387 0.99 -4.46 -4.77
CA GLY A 387 0.10 -4.90 -5.83
C GLY A 387 -1.30 -5.16 -5.31
N ILE A 388 -2.29 -4.83 -6.11
CA ILE A 388 -3.71 -5.05 -5.82
C ILE A 388 -4.43 -5.57 -7.06
N ILE A 389 -5.40 -6.44 -6.87
CA ILE A 389 -6.29 -6.91 -7.93
C ILE A 389 -7.71 -6.41 -7.69
N MET A 390 -8.33 -5.89 -8.73
CA MET A 390 -9.73 -5.52 -8.77
C MET A 390 -10.30 -5.97 -10.10
N ASP A 391 -11.39 -6.68 -10.05
CA ASP A 391 -11.93 -7.46 -11.17
C ASP A 391 -10.84 -8.31 -11.80
N GLU A 392 -10.40 -8.39 -12.88
CA GLU A 392 -9.31 -9.21 -13.41
C GLU A 392 -8.04 -8.40 -13.74
N THR A 393 -8.00 -7.14 -13.28
CA THR A 393 -6.84 -6.27 -13.49
C THR A 393 -6.01 -6.16 -12.23
N ILE A 394 -4.74 -6.48 -12.33
CA ILE A 394 -3.76 -6.24 -11.27
C ILE A 394 -3.08 -4.91 -11.54
N GLN A 395 -3.07 -4.04 -10.53
CA GLN A 395 -2.27 -2.83 -10.49
C GLN A 395 -1.10 -3.03 -9.53
N PHE A 396 0.11 -2.63 -9.91
CA PHE A 396 1.29 -2.78 -9.07
C PHE A 396 2.25 -1.59 -9.21
N VAL A 397 3.10 -1.41 -8.22
CA VAL A 397 4.04 -0.29 -8.18
C VAL A 397 5.47 -0.75 -7.87
N ALA A 398 6.43 -0.07 -8.49
CA ALA A 398 7.86 -0.28 -8.28
C ALA A 398 8.62 1.03 -8.40
N SER A 399 9.75 1.16 -7.68
CA SER A 399 10.70 2.22 -7.96
C SER A 399 11.46 1.91 -9.25
N THR A 400 11.68 2.91 -10.08
CA THR A 400 12.46 2.75 -11.32
C THR A 400 13.28 3.99 -11.64
N ARG A 401 14.02 3.95 -12.74
CA ARG A 401 14.77 5.08 -13.28
C ARG A 401 14.08 5.58 -14.54
N ASP A 402 13.89 6.88 -14.64
CA ASP A 402 13.54 7.48 -15.91
C ASP A 402 14.76 7.49 -16.85
N VAL A 403 14.59 6.91 -18.04
CA VAL A 403 15.66 6.81 -19.05
C VAL A 403 16.05 8.18 -19.64
N ASN A 404 15.14 9.14 -19.62
CA ASN A 404 15.34 10.46 -20.20
C ASN A 404 16.02 11.44 -19.22
N SER A 405 15.51 11.47 -17.98
CA SER A 405 16.00 12.40 -16.96
C SER A 405 17.07 11.80 -16.04
N GLY A 406 17.17 10.45 -15.96
CA GLY A 406 18.08 9.74 -15.07
C GLY A 406 17.71 9.82 -13.59
N TYR A 407 16.50 10.30 -13.24
CA TYR A 407 16.03 10.43 -11.86
C TYR A 407 15.27 9.19 -11.38
N PRO A 408 15.20 8.95 -10.05
CA PRO A 408 14.36 7.91 -9.48
C PRO A 408 12.90 8.36 -9.53
N ILE A 409 12.06 7.51 -10.09
CA ILE A 409 10.63 7.69 -10.32
C ILE A 409 9.88 6.41 -9.98
N ILE A 410 8.55 6.41 -10.15
CA ILE A 410 7.70 5.27 -9.88
C ILE A 410 7.13 4.72 -11.19
N MET A 411 7.17 3.40 -11.35
CA MET A 411 6.39 2.66 -12.34
C MET A 411 5.07 2.25 -11.71
N HIS A 412 3.96 2.56 -12.37
CA HIS A 412 2.64 2.03 -12.11
C HIS A 412 2.29 1.07 -13.25
N GLY A 413 2.36 -0.23 -12.98
CA GLY A 413 2.09 -1.29 -13.93
C GLY A 413 0.67 -1.84 -13.78
N PHE A 414 0.12 -2.34 -14.88
CA PHE A 414 -1.18 -2.98 -14.96
C PHE A 414 -1.03 -4.31 -15.68
N ILE A 415 -1.57 -5.37 -15.12
CA ILE A 415 -1.72 -6.67 -15.79
C ILE A 415 -3.21 -6.88 -15.99
N ASP A 416 -3.65 -6.76 -17.24
CA ASP A 416 -5.04 -6.95 -17.63
C ASP A 416 -5.28 -8.44 -17.92
N ASP A 417 -6.52 -8.92 -17.66
CA ASP A 417 -6.92 -10.31 -17.81
C ASP A 417 -5.99 -11.29 -17.03
N ALA A 418 -5.66 -10.98 -15.80
CA ALA A 418 -4.69 -11.72 -14.98
C ALA A 418 -5.01 -13.21 -14.85
N ASN A 419 -6.30 -13.57 -14.85
CA ASN A 419 -6.77 -14.96 -14.78
C ASN A 419 -6.75 -15.68 -16.15
N SER A 420 -6.53 -14.98 -17.26
CA SER A 420 -6.50 -15.57 -18.59
C SER A 420 -5.20 -16.36 -18.85
N ASN A 421 -5.19 -17.15 -19.93
CA ASN A 421 -3.97 -17.83 -20.37
C ASN A 421 -2.93 -16.89 -20.99
N SER A 422 -3.33 -15.67 -21.35
CA SER A 422 -2.49 -14.69 -22.06
C SER A 422 -2.72 -13.29 -21.49
N PRO A 423 -2.35 -13.04 -20.23
CA PRO A 423 -2.47 -11.71 -19.65
C PRO A 423 -1.58 -10.72 -20.40
N THR A 424 -2.03 -9.48 -20.48
CA THR A 424 -1.30 -8.38 -21.13
C THR A 424 -0.88 -7.34 -20.13
N MET A 425 0.12 -6.51 -20.47
CA MET A 425 0.64 -5.49 -19.59
C MET A 425 0.65 -4.11 -20.24
N ARG A 426 0.24 -3.12 -19.48
CA ARG A 426 0.45 -1.69 -19.73
C ARG A 426 1.12 -1.07 -18.51
N ALA A 427 1.80 0.07 -18.67
CA ALA A 427 2.48 0.74 -17.58
C ALA A 427 2.55 2.25 -17.81
N ASN A 428 2.52 3.01 -16.71
CA ASN A 428 2.72 4.43 -16.66
C ASN A 428 3.92 4.77 -15.76
N LEU A 429 4.53 5.94 -15.99
CA LEU A 429 5.57 6.49 -15.14
C LEU A 429 5.00 7.68 -14.37
N ILE A 430 5.28 7.72 -13.06
CA ILE A 430 4.94 8.82 -12.18
C ILE A 430 6.25 9.52 -11.83
N ASP A 431 6.38 10.76 -12.28
CA ASP A 431 7.53 11.62 -12.07
C ASP A 431 7.11 12.97 -11.46
N HIS A 432 8.08 13.79 -11.09
CA HIS A 432 7.84 15.11 -10.55
C HIS A 432 8.99 16.06 -10.91
N PRO A 433 8.73 17.34 -11.25
CA PRO A 433 9.78 18.27 -11.69
C PRO A 433 10.84 18.61 -10.64
N TYR A 434 10.55 18.39 -9.36
CA TYR A 434 11.43 18.77 -8.25
C TYR A 434 11.71 17.66 -7.24
N LEU A 435 10.98 16.52 -7.29
CA LEU A 435 11.09 15.46 -6.31
C LEU A 435 11.70 14.21 -6.92
N GLU A 436 12.50 13.54 -6.16
CA GLU A 436 13.01 12.20 -6.39
C GLU A 436 12.13 11.24 -5.57
N LEU A 437 11.55 10.22 -6.23
CA LEU A 437 10.52 9.37 -5.68
C LEU A 437 11.05 7.96 -5.41
N GLY A 438 10.58 7.32 -4.34
CA GLY A 438 10.99 5.97 -4.02
C GLY A 438 10.06 5.24 -3.06
N TYR A 439 10.21 3.93 -2.99
CA TYR A 439 9.46 3.03 -2.10
C TYR A 439 7.94 3.21 -2.18
N PRO A 440 7.34 3.04 -3.38
CA PRO A 440 5.89 3.15 -3.52
C PRO A 440 5.17 1.96 -2.90
N ASN A 441 3.91 2.20 -2.49
CA ASN A 441 2.92 1.17 -2.22
C ASN A 441 1.56 1.63 -2.72
N ILE A 442 0.59 0.74 -2.82
CA ILE A 442 -0.69 0.98 -3.47
C ILE A 442 -1.84 0.40 -2.65
N ALA A 443 -2.95 1.12 -2.59
CA ALA A 443 -4.19 0.62 -2.02
C ALA A 443 -5.40 1.07 -2.85
N SER A 444 -6.45 0.22 -2.89
CA SER A 444 -7.72 0.59 -3.50
C SER A 444 -8.41 1.69 -2.70
N VAL A 445 -9.22 2.48 -3.37
CA VAL A 445 -10.06 3.48 -2.72
C VAL A 445 -11.34 2.86 -2.16
N GLY A 446 -11.71 1.69 -2.67
CA GLY A 446 -12.98 1.02 -2.39
C GLY A 446 -14.03 1.37 -3.44
N THR A 447 -15.07 0.55 -3.54
CA THR A 447 -16.06 0.73 -4.59
C THR A 447 -17.39 1.27 -4.07
N ASP A 448 -18.00 2.12 -4.88
CA ASP A 448 -19.44 2.33 -4.94
C ASP A 448 -20.01 1.77 -6.27
N GLY A 449 -19.27 0.89 -6.94
CA GLY A 449 -19.59 0.30 -8.24
C GLY A 449 -19.14 1.10 -9.46
N SER A 450 -18.76 2.38 -9.31
CA SER A 450 -18.33 3.24 -10.43
C SER A 450 -16.82 3.52 -10.47
N HIS A 451 -16.10 3.20 -9.39
CA HIS A 451 -14.69 3.55 -9.19
C HIS A 451 -13.84 2.32 -8.80
N ASN A 452 -14.18 1.15 -9.30
CA ASN A 452 -13.57 -0.12 -8.92
C ASN A 452 -12.08 -0.24 -9.24
N GLN A 453 -11.55 0.57 -10.17
CA GLN A 453 -10.12 0.60 -10.52
C GLN A 453 -9.36 1.81 -9.91
N ASP A 454 -10.01 2.57 -9.03
CA ASP A 454 -9.42 3.74 -8.40
C ASP A 454 -8.46 3.35 -7.27
N VAL A 455 -7.27 3.95 -7.26
CA VAL A 455 -6.23 3.67 -6.28
C VAL A 455 -5.57 4.94 -5.76
N VAL A 456 -4.99 4.83 -4.57
CA VAL A 456 -3.99 5.78 -4.06
C VAL A 456 -2.63 5.09 -4.02
N ILE A 457 -1.64 5.74 -4.59
CA ILE A 457 -0.24 5.32 -4.54
C ILE A 457 0.49 6.25 -3.58
N GLY A 458 1.02 5.68 -2.50
CA GLY A 458 1.84 6.40 -1.52
C GLY A 458 3.33 6.11 -1.76
N PHE A 459 4.21 7.09 -1.49
CA PHE A 459 5.64 6.96 -1.71
C PHE A 459 6.45 7.98 -0.92
N ASN A 460 7.72 7.65 -0.65
CA ASN A 460 8.66 8.60 -0.09
C ASN A 460 9.18 9.56 -1.16
N HIS A 461 9.48 10.78 -0.76
CA HIS A 461 10.09 11.79 -1.65
C HIS A 461 11.27 12.51 -0.98
N THR A 462 12.18 13.02 -1.80
CA THR A 462 13.30 13.88 -1.40
C THR A 462 13.83 14.65 -2.62
N ALA A 463 14.79 15.53 -2.46
CA ALA A 463 15.58 16.11 -3.56
C ALA A 463 16.84 16.80 -3.01
N ASP A 464 17.71 17.30 -3.92
CA ASP A 464 18.88 18.12 -3.53
C ASP A 464 18.49 19.44 -2.82
N THR A 465 17.22 19.85 -2.89
CA THR A 465 16.67 21.07 -2.28
C THR A 465 15.45 20.80 -1.39
N VAL A 466 15.04 19.53 -1.24
CA VAL A 466 13.85 19.14 -0.50
C VAL A 466 14.23 18.05 0.51
N PHE A 467 13.93 18.29 1.78
CA PHE A 467 14.10 17.29 2.83
C PHE A 467 13.16 16.09 2.63
N SER A 468 13.61 14.92 3.08
CA SER A 468 12.84 13.70 2.94
C SER A 468 11.49 13.79 3.63
N GLY A 469 10.44 13.44 2.92
CA GLY A 469 9.07 13.33 3.38
C GLY A 469 8.35 12.26 2.58
N TYR A 470 7.01 12.27 2.61
CA TYR A 470 6.21 11.36 1.81
C TYR A 470 5.00 12.03 1.20
N SER A 471 4.56 11.44 0.13
CA SER A 471 3.51 11.94 -0.75
C SER A 471 2.57 10.84 -1.17
N VAL A 472 1.43 11.25 -1.71
CA VAL A 472 0.48 10.35 -2.35
C VAL A 472 0.01 10.94 -3.68
N ILE A 473 -0.45 10.07 -4.58
CA ILE A 473 -1.12 10.42 -5.82
C ILE A 473 -2.32 9.51 -6.01
N TYR A 474 -3.43 10.08 -6.47
CA TYR A 474 -4.63 9.35 -6.79
C TYR A 474 -4.66 9.03 -8.28
N TYR A 475 -5.04 7.79 -8.62
CA TYR A 475 -5.31 7.36 -9.98
C TYR A 475 -6.80 7.04 -10.12
N ASN A 476 -7.43 7.65 -11.12
CA ASN A 476 -8.81 7.37 -11.48
C ASN A 476 -8.86 6.33 -12.60
N GLY A 477 -9.36 5.15 -12.31
CA GLY A 477 -9.40 4.04 -13.24
C GLY A 477 -10.31 4.25 -14.45
N ASN A 478 -11.38 5.03 -14.30
CA ASN A 478 -12.32 5.29 -15.40
C ASN A 478 -11.77 6.26 -16.44
N SER A 479 -11.04 7.27 -16.00
CA SER A 479 -10.46 8.30 -16.89
C SER A 479 -8.98 8.05 -17.20
N GLU A 480 -8.37 7.04 -16.56
CA GLU A 480 -6.95 6.71 -16.64
C GLU A 480 -6.01 7.89 -16.34
N ASN A 481 -6.44 8.80 -15.46
CA ASN A 481 -5.74 10.02 -15.12
C ASN A 481 -5.26 10.03 -13.68
N TYR A 482 -4.17 10.76 -13.45
CA TYR A 482 -3.62 11.00 -12.11
C TYR A 482 -3.99 12.38 -11.59
N SER A 483 -4.18 12.46 -10.26
CA SER A 483 -4.23 13.76 -9.56
C SER A 483 -2.86 14.46 -9.60
N ASP A 484 -2.80 15.68 -9.08
CA ASP A 484 -1.52 16.25 -8.66
C ASP A 484 -1.00 15.47 -7.42
N ILE A 485 0.32 15.47 -7.23
CA ILE A 485 0.94 14.86 -6.06
C ILE A 485 0.63 15.70 -4.82
N LEU A 486 0.05 15.06 -3.81
CA LEU A 486 -0.12 15.65 -2.48
C LEU A 486 1.09 15.30 -1.61
N GLN A 487 1.87 16.30 -1.20
CA GLN A 487 2.88 16.11 -0.17
C GLN A 487 2.18 16.02 1.20
N VAL A 488 2.00 14.81 1.72
CA VAL A 488 1.31 14.55 2.99
C VAL A 488 2.16 15.06 4.16
N LYS A 489 3.45 14.72 4.15
CA LYS A 489 4.40 15.20 5.16
C LYS A 489 5.66 15.73 4.49
N ARG A 490 6.03 16.94 4.84
CA ARG A 490 7.31 17.54 4.44
C ARG A 490 8.35 17.29 5.51
N GLY A 491 9.58 16.96 5.10
CA GLY A 491 10.71 16.89 6.00
C GLY A 491 11.10 18.26 6.56
N GLU A 492 11.68 18.26 7.73
CA GLU A 492 12.16 19.44 8.48
C GLU A 492 13.70 19.54 8.48
N GLY A 493 14.39 18.43 8.16
CA GLY A 493 15.83 18.32 8.09
C GLY A 493 16.28 17.15 7.20
N PHE A 494 17.57 17.13 6.86
CA PHE A 494 18.16 15.98 6.20
C PHE A 494 18.38 14.85 7.22
N VAL A 495 18.38 13.60 6.75
CA VAL A 495 18.60 12.44 7.62
C VAL A 495 20.08 12.06 7.59
N ASN A 496 20.65 11.83 8.77
CA ASN A 496 22.04 11.39 8.98
C ASN A 496 22.14 10.48 10.21
N MET A 497 21.46 9.34 10.17
CA MET A 497 21.42 8.37 11.28
C MET A 497 22.74 7.60 11.41
N HIS A 498 23.45 7.40 10.30
CA HIS A 498 24.70 6.65 10.27
C HIS A 498 25.94 7.49 10.64
N GLY A 499 25.79 8.78 10.79
CA GLY A 499 26.88 9.69 11.17
C GLY A 499 28.10 9.61 10.25
N GLY A 500 28.53 10.70 9.65
CA GLY A 500 29.76 10.77 8.86
C GLY A 500 29.78 10.06 7.50
N THR A 501 28.81 9.26 7.17
CA THR A 501 28.61 8.70 5.82
C THR A 501 27.67 9.57 5.01
N SER A 502 27.85 9.60 3.70
CA SER A 502 26.95 10.34 2.81
C SER A 502 25.73 9.52 2.37
N THR A 503 25.56 8.30 2.84
CA THR A 503 24.51 7.39 2.40
C THR A 503 23.68 6.90 3.58
N GLU A 504 22.37 7.08 3.46
CA GLU A 504 21.36 6.64 4.43
C GLU A 504 20.43 5.60 3.81
N ARG A 505 19.83 4.73 4.63
CA ARG A 505 18.71 3.91 4.21
C ARG A 505 17.43 4.74 4.24
N TRP A 506 16.56 4.53 3.23
CA TRP A 506 15.29 5.25 3.10
C TRP A 506 14.09 4.41 3.57
N GLY A 507 14.29 3.17 3.95
CA GLY A 507 13.33 2.15 4.25
C GLY A 507 13.32 1.07 3.17
N ASP A 508 12.49 0.06 3.36
CA ASP A 508 12.22 -0.97 2.36
C ASP A 508 10.73 -1.06 2.02
N TYR A 509 9.89 -0.39 2.82
CA TYR A 509 8.43 -0.44 2.73
C TYR A 509 7.79 0.94 2.92
N PHE A 510 6.53 1.04 2.45
CA PHE A 510 5.63 2.17 2.70
C PHE A 510 4.28 1.62 3.16
N GLY A 511 3.75 2.08 4.28
CA GLY A 511 2.47 1.64 4.82
C GLY A 511 1.31 2.39 4.17
N ILE A 512 0.35 1.67 3.60
CA ILE A 512 -0.92 2.21 3.11
C ILE A 512 -2.01 1.15 3.18
N GLN A 513 -3.19 1.51 3.68
CA GLN A 513 -4.38 0.67 3.66
C GLN A 513 -5.64 1.52 3.61
N ARG A 514 -6.67 1.04 2.91
CA ARG A 514 -8.01 1.63 2.98
C ARG A 514 -8.73 1.22 4.27
N LYS A 515 -9.69 2.03 4.73
CA LYS A 515 -10.70 1.62 5.70
C LYS A 515 -11.83 0.92 4.94
N TYR A 516 -12.04 -0.38 5.19
CA TYR A 516 -12.89 -1.18 4.31
C TYR A 516 -14.38 -0.83 4.37
N ASP A 517 -14.89 -0.41 5.52
CA ASP A 517 -16.27 0.03 5.73
C ASP A 517 -16.54 1.50 5.36
N GLU A 518 -15.48 2.27 5.04
CA GLU A 518 -15.58 3.67 4.62
C GLU A 518 -14.85 3.87 3.28
N PRO A 519 -15.46 3.54 2.13
CA PRO A 519 -14.88 3.81 0.82
C PRO A 519 -14.41 5.27 0.70
N GLY A 520 -13.26 5.48 0.10
CA GLY A 520 -12.65 6.81 -0.02
C GLY A 520 -11.78 7.24 1.14
N LYS A 521 -11.72 6.47 2.22
CA LYS A 521 -10.86 6.73 3.37
C LYS A 521 -9.71 5.73 3.42
N LEU A 522 -8.49 6.26 3.47
CA LEU A 522 -7.25 5.49 3.54
C LEU A 522 -6.36 6.02 4.65
N PHE A 523 -5.44 5.19 5.11
CA PHE A 523 -4.39 5.59 6.04
C PHE A 523 -3.03 5.29 5.45
N THR A 524 -2.09 6.20 5.66
CA THR A 524 -0.69 6.07 5.23
C THR A 524 0.25 6.18 6.40
N CYS A 525 1.36 5.46 6.34
CA CYS A 525 2.47 5.58 7.26
C CYS A 525 3.75 5.80 6.47
N GLY A 526 4.31 6.98 6.57
CA GLY A 526 5.45 7.41 5.76
C GLY A 526 6.64 7.89 6.58
N TYR A 527 7.78 7.92 5.93
CA TYR A 527 9.09 8.30 6.48
C TYR A 527 9.39 9.79 6.21
N TRP A 528 9.92 10.51 7.20
CA TRP A 528 10.34 11.89 7.02
C TRP A 528 11.56 12.26 7.88
N GLY A 529 12.32 13.26 7.43
CA GLY A 529 13.50 13.79 8.12
C GLY A 529 13.14 14.86 9.15
N GLN A 530 13.62 14.72 10.37
CA GLN A 530 13.42 15.68 11.46
C GLN A 530 14.49 16.79 11.46
N ALA A 531 14.17 17.92 12.11
CA ALA A 531 15.08 19.07 12.25
C ALA A 531 16.41 18.75 12.97
N ASN A 532 16.45 17.67 13.77
CA ASN A 532 17.65 17.19 14.47
C ASN A 532 18.49 16.20 13.65
N ASN A 533 18.25 16.09 12.34
CA ASN A 533 18.90 15.19 11.40
C ASN A 533 18.62 13.68 11.65
N SER A 534 17.61 13.36 12.45
CA SER A 534 17.07 12.01 12.59
C SER A 534 15.91 11.78 11.61
N ASN A 535 15.37 10.59 11.62
CA ASN A 535 14.14 10.26 10.91
C ASN A 535 12.97 10.07 11.89
N ALA A 536 11.78 10.10 11.35
CA ALA A 536 10.56 9.71 12.04
C ALA A 536 9.54 9.16 11.05
N MET A 537 8.49 8.58 11.59
CA MET A 537 7.26 8.25 10.88
C MET A 537 6.12 9.12 11.38
N SER A 538 5.11 9.29 10.55
CA SER A 538 3.77 9.70 10.96
C SER A 538 2.74 8.86 10.24
N VAL A 539 1.54 8.79 10.82
CA VAL A 539 0.38 8.18 10.20
C VAL A 539 -0.60 9.28 9.86
N ASP A 540 -1.09 9.27 8.65
CA ASP A 540 -2.02 10.28 8.15
C ASP A 540 -3.23 9.62 7.47
N GLU A 541 -4.42 10.12 7.79
CA GLU A 541 -5.67 9.80 7.12
C GLU A 541 -5.75 10.57 5.80
N LEU A 542 -6.16 9.89 4.76
CA LEU A 542 -6.44 10.44 3.45
C LEU A 542 -7.90 10.26 3.11
N ILE A 543 -8.51 11.31 2.59
CA ILE A 543 -9.89 11.31 2.17
C ILE A 543 -9.95 11.67 0.67
N THR A 544 -10.50 10.78 -0.15
CA THR A 544 -10.72 11.03 -1.56
C THR A 544 -12.10 11.65 -1.76
N GLN A 545 -12.19 12.77 -2.45
CA GLN A 545 -13.41 13.60 -2.51
C GLN A 545 -14.64 12.89 -3.10
N ASN A 546 -14.47 11.82 -3.87
CA ASN A 546 -15.58 11.14 -4.53
C ASN A 546 -16.48 10.31 -3.60
N TYR A 547 -16.04 10.01 -2.38
CA TYR A 547 -16.75 9.13 -1.46
C TYR A 547 -17.38 9.85 -0.25
N ILE A 548 -17.03 11.11 -0.03
CA ILE A 548 -17.56 11.88 1.11
C ILE A 548 -19.01 12.29 0.90
N PHE A 549 -19.45 12.31 -0.35
CA PHE A 549 -20.83 12.65 -0.69
C PHE A 549 -21.38 11.58 -1.63
N PRO A 550 -22.49 10.91 -1.27
CA PRO A 550 -23.26 10.21 -2.28
C PRO A 550 -23.46 11.19 -3.45
N SER A 551 -23.19 10.73 -4.66
CA SER A 551 -23.25 11.60 -5.84
C SER A 551 -24.57 12.36 -5.83
N VAL A 552 -24.55 13.63 -6.25
CA VAL A 552 -25.77 14.46 -6.41
C VAL A 552 -26.84 13.74 -7.24
N ALA A 553 -26.47 12.71 -8.00
CA ALA A 553 -27.39 11.85 -8.75
C ALA A 553 -28.21 10.89 -7.87
N GLU A 554 -27.70 10.41 -6.73
CA GLU A 554 -28.49 9.60 -5.78
C GLU A 554 -29.40 10.47 -4.91
N LEU A 555 -28.98 11.70 -4.61
CA LEU A 555 -29.81 12.70 -3.94
C LEU A 555 -31.01 13.16 -4.78
N ASN A 556 -31.00 12.92 -6.08
CA ASN A 556 -32.15 13.22 -6.97
C ASN A 556 -33.33 12.23 -6.84
N LYS A 557 -33.23 11.21 -6.02
CA LYS A 557 -34.39 10.37 -5.59
C LYS A 557 -35.09 10.92 -4.34
N SER A 558 -34.54 11.99 -3.75
CA SER A 558 -35.20 12.64 -2.61
C SER A 558 -36.61 13.13 -3.01
N SER A 559 -37.57 12.80 -2.16
CA SER A 559 -38.94 13.36 -2.26
C SER A 559 -38.99 14.90 -2.06
N VAL A 560 -37.84 15.51 -1.86
CA VAL A 560 -37.61 16.93 -1.63
C VAL A 560 -36.60 17.49 -2.63
N SER A 561 -36.93 18.60 -3.29
CA SER A 561 -35.96 19.39 -4.07
C SER A 561 -35.82 20.79 -3.46
N ALA A 562 -34.63 21.41 -3.55
CA ALA A 562 -34.41 22.75 -3.01
C ALA A 562 -33.41 23.56 -3.83
N ASN A 563 -33.66 24.88 -3.89
CA ASN A 563 -32.75 25.90 -4.41
C ASN A 563 -32.37 26.86 -3.28
N VAL A 564 -31.11 27.27 -3.23
CA VAL A 564 -30.54 28.15 -2.18
C VAL A 564 -29.87 29.33 -2.88
N TYR A 565 -30.32 30.54 -2.59
CA TYR A 565 -29.76 31.73 -3.21
C TYR A 565 -29.93 33.00 -2.37
N PRO A 566 -29.04 34.01 -2.49
CA PRO A 566 -27.74 33.93 -3.14
C PRO A 566 -26.81 32.97 -2.38
N ASN A 567 -25.97 32.23 -3.11
CA ASN A 567 -24.96 31.35 -2.57
C ASN A 567 -23.71 31.42 -3.47
N PRO A 568 -22.57 31.93 -3.01
CA PRO A 568 -22.25 32.41 -1.66
C PRO A 568 -23.04 33.64 -1.19
N THR A 569 -23.14 33.78 0.15
CA THR A 569 -23.61 35.03 0.77
C THR A 569 -22.45 35.96 1.10
N ILE A 570 -22.67 37.25 1.01
CA ILE A 570 -21.67 38.27 1.32
C ILE A 570 -22.15 39.18 2.45
N LYS A 571 -21.20 39.84 3.11
CA LYS A 571 -21.46 40.71 4.30
C LYS A 571 -22.57 41.77 4.03
N ASN A 572 -22.67 42.32 2.84
CA ASN A 572 -23.64 43.33 2.49
C ASN A 572 -25.03 42.77 2.11
N ASN A 573 -25.16 41.46 1.98
CA ASN A 573 -26.42 40.76 1.75
C ASN A 573 -26.44 39.43 2.50
N PRO A 574 -26.72 39.47 3.82
CA PRO A 574 -26.64 38.27 4.67
C PRO A 574 -27.89 37.38 4.58
N ILE A 575 -28.86 37.70 3.77
CA ILE A 575 -30.08 36.93 3.68
C ILE A 575 -29.98 35.90 2.55
N VAL A 576 -30.32 34.65 2.89
CA VAL A 576 -30.42 33.52 1.97
C VAL A 576 -31.87 33.06 1.90
N TYR A 577 -32.35 32.85 0.71
CA TYR A 577 -33.65 32.22 0.44
C TYR A 577 -33.45 30.75 0.13
N ILE A 578 -34.31 29.92 0.71
CA ILE A 578 -34.36 28.47 0.48
C ILE A 578 -35.74 28.15 -0.03
N ASP A 579 -35.85 27.91 -1.35
CA ASP A 579 -37.05 27.42 -1.98
C ASP A 579 -36.97 25.90 -2.04
N PHE A 580 -37.94 25.20 -1.44
CA PHE A 580 -37.95 23.74 -1.44
C PHE A 580 -39.36 23.22 -1.77
N LYS A 581 -39.38 22.11 -2.49
CA LYS A 581 -40.60 21.42 -2.91
C LYS A 581 -40.67 20.04 -2.24
N ILE A 582 -41.82 19.69 -1.70
CA ILE A 582 -42.10 18.35 -1.18
C ILE A 582 -43.27 17.72 -1.95
N GLU A 583 -43.16 16.40 -2.17
CA GLU A 583 -44.14 15.66 -2.97
C GLU A 583 -45.36 15.18 -2.15
N LYS A 584 -45.26 15.14 -0.82
CA LYS A 584 -46.36 14.81 0.11
C LYS A 584 -46.38 15.80 1.27
N SER A 585 -47.58 16.13 1.76
CA SER A 585 -47.74 16.94 2.96
C SER A 585 -47.30 16.15 4.20
N GLN A 586 -46.32 16.63 4.99
CA GLN A 586 -45.71 15.94 6.09
C GLN A 586 -44.95 16.88 7.03
N ASN A 587 -44.52 16.37 8.17
CA ASN A 587 -43.59 17.11 9.03
C ASN A 587 -42.21 17.21 8.38
N VAL A 588 -41.61 18.40 8.43
CA VAL A 588 -40.28 18.65 7.86
C VAL A 588 -39.45 19.40 8.89
N LYS A 589 -38.22 18.92 9.13
CA LYS A 589 -37.20 19.66 9.87
C LYS A 589 -36.22 20.27 8.87
N VAL A 590 -35.86 21.55 9.09
CA VAL A 590 -34.81 22.21 8.33
C VAL A 590 -33.83 22.83 9.31
N TYR A 591 -32.56 22.57 9.13
CA TYR A 591 -31.51 23.07 10.01
C TYR A 591 -30.17 23.22 9.28
N LEU A 592 -29.28 24.05 9.84
CA LEU A 592 -27.92 24.25 9.37
C LEU A 592 -26.93 23.54 10.32
N THR A 593 -25.95 22.87 9.72
CA THR A 593 -24.78 22.38 10.46
C THR A 593 -23.50 23.01 9.93
N ASP A 594 -22.45 23.02 10.73
CA ASP A 594 -21.09 23.26 10.26
C ASP A 594 -20.54 22.02 9.51
N ILE A 595 -19.30 22.12 9.05
CA ILE A 595 -18.62 21.06 8.32
C ILE A 595 -18.39 19.77 9.15
N ASN A 596 -18.47 19.87 10.50
CA ASN A 596 -18.35 18.74 11.42
C ASN A 596 -19.70 18.13 11.81
N GLY A 597 -20.80 18.58 11.16
CA GLY A 597 -22.15 18.09 11.44
C GLY A 597 -22.81 18.69 12.69
N LYS A 598 -22.14 19.60 13.41
CA LYS A 598 -22.71 20.26 14.60
C LYS A 598 -23.79 21.27 14.17
N VAL A 599 -25.01 21.10 14.71
CA VAL A 599 -26.13 22.00 14.41
C VAL A 599 -25.80 23.42 14.88
N GLN A 600 -25.81 24.34 13.94
CA GLN A 600 -25.59 25.78 14.17
C GLN A 600 -26.91 26.53 14.30
N LYS A 601 -27.96 26.09 13.59
CA LYS A 601 -29.25 26.79 13.60
C LYS A 601 -30.38 25.87 13.18
N HIS A 602 -31.48 25.81 13.97
CA HIS A 602 -32.75 25.23 13.54
C HIS A 602 -33.57 26.27 12.81
N LEU A 603 -34.12 25.95 11.63
CA LEU A 603 -34.81 26.86 10.74
C LEU A 603 -36.30 26.58 10.68
N LEU A 604 -36.69 25.30 10.64
CA LEU A 604 -38.08 24.85 10.56
C LEU A 604 -38.24 23.51 11.26
N ASN A 605 -39.35 23.32 11.94
CA ASN A 605 -39.79 22.01 12.47
C ASN A 605 -41.32 22.04 12.57
N THR A 606 -42.01 21.76 11.46
CA THR A 606 -43.47 21.87 11.38
C THR A 606 -44.04 21.03 10.26
N PHE A 607 -45.36 20.90 10.24
CA PHE A 607 -46.08 20.29 9.12
C PHE A 607 -46.06 21.22 7.91
N VAL A 608 -45.57 20.71 6.79
CA VAL A 608 -45.45 21.43 5.50
C VAL A 608 -46.39 20.80 4.49
N LYS A 609 -47.09 21.63 3.72
CA LYS A 609 -48.01 21.17 2.67
C LYS A 609 -47.22 20.80 1.40
N LYS A 610 -47.73 19.79 0.67
CA LYS A 610 -47.25 19.43 -0.66
C LYS A 610 -47.14 20.66 -1.57
N GLY A 611 -46.05 20.75 -2.31
CA GLY A 611 -45.76 21.84 -3.24
C GLY A 611 -44.53 22.64 -2.83
N GLU A 612 -44.41 23.83 -3.42
CA GLU A 612 -43.29 24.74 -3.17
C GLU A 612 -43.47 25.51 -1.88
N ASN A 613 -42.39 25.61 -1.12
CA ASN A 613 -42.33 26.29 0.13
C ASN A 613 -41.06 27.14 0.16
N ARG A 614 -41.10 28.29 0.86
CA ARG A 614 -39.95 29.18 1.01
C ARG A 614 -39.67 29.50 2.48
N ILE A 615 -38.42 29.44 2.84
CA ILE A 615 -37.89 30.01 4.08
C ILE A 615 -36.74 30.96 3.77
N GLN A 616 -36.54 31.95 4.64
CA GLN A 616 -35.40 32.85 4.55
C GLN A 616 -34.59 32.78 5.86
N ILE A 617 -33.28 32.89 5.73
CA ILE A 617 -32.37 32.88 6.85
C ILE A 617 -31.40 34.07 6.80
N SER A 618 -31.04 34.61 7.95
CA SER A 618 -29.90 35.51 8.05
C SER A 618 -28.67 34.70 8.39
N THR A 619 -27.59 34.90 7.65
CA THR A 619 -26.27 34.32 7.89
C THR A 619 -25.37 35.26 8.71
N GLU A 620 -25.89 36.41 9.22
CA GLU A 620 -25.13 37.42 9.90
C GLU A 620 -24.38 36.89 11.15
N SER A 621 -25.03 36.00 11.89
CA SER A 621 -24.48 35.38 13.09
C SER A 621 -23.54 34.21 12.83
N LEU A 622 -23.39 33.77 11.59
CA LEU A 622 -22.48 32.68 11.21
C LEU A 622 -21.08 33.24 10.95
N SER A 623 -20.04 32.44 11.19
CA SER A 623 -18.67 32.75 10.75
C SER A 623 -18.53 32.55 9.21
N ASN A 624 -17.49 33.16 8.61
CA ASN A 624 -17.20 32.86 7.20
C ASN A 624 -16.80 31.38 7.05
N GLY A 625 -17.34 30.73 6.03
CA GLY A 625 -17.10 29.29 5.82
C GLY A 625 -18.28 28.59 5.15
N SER A 626 -18.17 27.27 5.04
CA SER A 626 -19.19 26.39 4.46
C SER A 626 -20.09 25.79 5.54
N TYR A 627 -21.38 25.68 5.23
CA TYR A 627 -22.40 25.11 6.10
C TYR A 627 -23.26 24.15 5.29
N PHE A 628 -23.86 23.15 5.93
CA PHE A 628 -24.82 22.26 5.31
C PHE A 628 -26.24 22.62 5.77
N LEU A 629 -27.10 22.90 4.79
CA LEU A 629 -28.52 22.97 4.98
C LEU A 629 -29.10 21.59 4.84
N ILE A 630 -29.77 21.10 5.88
CA ILE A 630 -30.41 19.79 5.88
C ILE A 630 -31.92 20.00 5.92
N ILE A 631 -32.64 19.40 4.95
CA ILE A 631 -34.10 19.32 4.88
C ILE A 631 -34.47 17.87 5.09
N GLU A 632 -35.08 17.57 6.23
CA GLU A 632 -35.40 16.21 6.70
C GLU A 632 -36.92 16.06 6.80
N PRO A 633 -37.57 15.44 5.80
CA PRO A 633 -38.98 15.07 5.86
C PRO A 633 -39.20 13.90 6.84
N SER A 634 -40.41 13.78 7.40
CA SER A 634 -40.75 12.64 8.29
C SER A 634 -40.87 11.32 7.53
N GLU A 635 -41.15 11.36 6.22
CA GLU A 635 -41.17 10.21 5.32
C GLU A 635 -40.33 10.52 4.08
N GLY A 636 -39.39 9.65 3.74
CA GLY A 636 -38.47 9.82 2.62
C GLY A 636 -37.08 10.29 3.03
N GLU A 637 -36.22 10.46 2.06
CA GLU A 637 -34.81 10.80 2.27
C GLU A 637 -34.60 12.28 2.54
N LYS A 638 -33.64 12.61 3.40
CA LYS A 638 -33.22 13.98 3.66
C LYS A 638 -32.44 14.58 2.49
N LEU A 639 -32.64 15.86 2.24
CA LEU A 639 -31.88 16.63 1.27
C LEU A 639 -30.83 17.47 1.98
N VAL A 640 -29.61 17.47 1.44
CA VAL A 640 -28.49 18.30 1.92
C VAL A 640 -28.06 19.27 0.82
N LYS A 641 -27.88 20.55 1.16
CA LYS A 641 -27.35 21.61 0.26
C LYS A 641 -26.25 22.38 1.00
N THR A 642 -25.25 22.81 0.27
CA THR A 642 -24.18 23.65 0.82
C THR A 642 -24.56 25.11 0.78
N ILE A 643 -24.32 25.85 1.88
CA ILE A 643 -24.38 27.31 1.97
C ILE A 643 -22.98 27.83 2.26
N VAL A 644 -22.49 28.75 1.46
CA VAL A 644 -21.18 29.38 1.66
C VAL A 644 -21.39 30.83 2.11
N LYS A 645 -20.79 31.18 3.25
CA LYS A 645 -20.67 32.55 3.71
C LYS A 645 -19.27 33.07 3.41
N ALA A 646 -19.16 34.06 2.55
CA ALA A 646 -17.91 34.72 2.16
C ALA A 646 -17.58 35.93 3.08
#